data_ef945850cd1c90499ca168f07c33af94
#
_entry.id   ef945850cd1c90499ca168f07c33af94
#
_cell.length_a   1.000
_cell.length_b   1.000
_cell.length_c   1.000
_cell.angle_alpha   90.00
_cell.angle_beta   90.00
_cell.angle_gamma   90.00
#
_symmetry.space_group_name_H-M   'P 1'
#
loop_
_entity.id
_entity.type
_entity.pdbx_description
1 polymer ?
#
loop_
_entity_poly.entity_id
_entity_poly.type
_entity_poly.pdbx_seq_one_letter_code
_entity_poly.pdbx_strand_id
1 'polypeptide(L)'
;MQKVSKAYRDSMKSSLRERAYIMLSFGLINQEAQAKATVEDGDFAYYANAKNVLGEKSDDTVYATLEENFTRVDGSMFFLPRENQSGAYLDTGIISEKLLTEAIFELTINLNIVATDFKGITINFGENYPVDFDMVSSSGQVIEFRGNDQAVFSTEEVLTNTTQVKLVFYTMKNPKSRVRIYSIRFGYGLVYYNQDVMSSTLESYVSPIGADVPQIDFSVQLKNYDHYFNVDNPKSAINFLETGQEMEIYYGYQLPETGEIEWIRGNRLLCSEWESDDYTATIRCQDIFRNMDSEYYKGMYNGEGVSYYELAEDVLKDAGLTDYYIDPQLKILFTKNPIPRVQHKEALQIIANACRCVLTQTRFGTIQIKSNFVPEASASAKTEAVYSHAENIMDDTVKDEYASLNTNYTTADGTMFFLPRDLSGKSFNTGFVSAELSDEDGLFTKNPVVTIEQEVACMYYGAKFVFGNTLPAAFTIRTYNDGQLVTEYEVGQDEIERVTILHIDLDDFDTMEIEFTKTADPFNRIVLNNFSFGDITDFTMTRTDMTSSPKAIKQELIKEVIVPCYSYQNGTQEDSLVGEEVDVKAGDVETFFIGEPSYGFRAVLENTTGGVTIEDSGNYYITVRFSVTGKYRLEIYGYRYKIVERYAVKALNNRGKTIKWENPMMSDMGMANDLAELSLIHISEP
;
A
#
# COMPACT_ATOMS: atom_id res chain seq x y z
N MET A 1 1.74 -9.38 3.92
CA MET A 1 2.70 -10.41 3.44
C MET A 1 2.53 -10.61 1.95
N GLN A 2 3.54 -11.09 1.23
CA GLN A 2 3.40 -11.40 -0.20
C GLN A 2 2.89 -12.82 -0.39
N LYS A 3 2.09 -13.03 -1.44
CA LYS A 3 1.64 -14.35 -1.85
C LYS A 3 2.84 -15.14 -2.36
N VAL A 4 3.11 -16.28 -1.78
CA VAL A 4 4.17 -17.21 -2.16
C VAL A 4 3.63 -18.64 -2.25
N SER A 5 4.30 -19.49 -3.02
CA SER A 5 3.91 -20.89 -3.13
C SER A 5 4.01 -21.65 -1.79
N LYS A 6 3.27 -22.74 -1.65
CA LYS A 6 3.39 -23.63 -0.50
C LYS A 6 4.82 -24.18 -0.39
N ALA A 7 5.43 -24.55 -1.52
CA ALA A 7 6.80 -25.04 -1.57
C ALA A 7 7.81 -24.02 -1.01
N TYR A 8 7.64 -22.72 -1.34
CA TYR A 8 8.45 -21.64 -0.77
C TYR A 8 8.30 -21.57 0.75
N ARG A 9 7.06 -21.54 1.26
CA ARG A 9 6.78 -21.44 2.71
C ARG A 9 7.37 -22.63 3.48
N ASP A 10 7.17 -23.84 2.98
CA ASP A 10 7.67 -25.05 3.63
C ASP A 10 9.20 -25.10 3.61
N SER A 11 9.82 -24.66 2.52
CA SER A 11 11.28 -24.57 2.41
C SER A 11 11.85 -23.53 3.37
N MET A 12 11.17 -22.38 3.56
CA MET A 12 11.63 -21.36 4.49
C MET A 12 11.53 -21.77 5.96
N LYS A 13 10.66 -22.73 6.30
CA LYS A 13 10.57 -23.37 7.63
C LYS A 13 11.65 -24.42 7.87
N SER A 14 12.34 -24.87 6.81
CA SER A 14 13.41 -25.88 6.92
C SER A 14 14.65 -25.31 7.61
N SER A 15 15.31 -26.14 8.42
CA SER A 15 16.59 -25.79 9.06
C SER A 15 17.77 -25.71 8.08
N LEU A 16 17.65 -26.40 6.93
CA LEU A 16 18.60 -26.33 5.82
C LEU A 16 17.89 -25.60 4.67
N ARG A 17 18.45 -24.47 4.30
CA ARG A 17 17.89 -23.62 3.24
C ARG A 17 18.79 -23.66 2.02
N GLU A 18 18.16 -23.63 0.85
CA GLU A 18 18.85 -23.48 -0.42
C GLU A 18 19.38 -22.02 -0.58
N ARG A 19 20.06 -21.79 -1.67
CA ARG A 19 20.68 -20.50 -1.97
C ARG A 19 19.63 -19.42 -2.16
N ALA A 20 19.82 -18.26 -1.52
CA ALA A 20 19.08 -17.04 -1.78
C ALA A 20 19.71 -16.25 -2.92
N TYR A 21 18.87 -15.54 -3.66
CA TYR A 21 19.24 -14.74 -4.82
C TYR A 21 18.74 -13.30 -4.64
N ILE A 22 19.40 -12.37 -5.29
CA ILE A 22 18.97 -10.98 -5.42
C ILE A 22 18.86 -10.61 -6.89
N MET A 23 17.83 -9.89 -7.25
CA MET A 23 17.67 -9.25 -8.54
C MET A 23 17.30 -7.79 -8.31
N LEU A 24 17.98 -6.90 -9.01
CA LEU A 24 17.76 -5.47 -8.95
C LEU A 24 17.28 -5.03 -10.33
N SER A 25 16.14 -4.39 -10.39
CA SER A 25 15.64 -3.74 -11.59
C SER A 25 15.78 -2.23 -11.43
N PHE A 26 16.62 -1.64 -12.23
CA PHE A 26 16.93 -0.23 -12.20
C PHE A 26 16.35 0.44 -13.43
N GLY A 27 15.29 1.18 -13.26
CA GLY A 27 14.62 1.90 -14.34
C GLY A 27 15.22 3.29 -14.53
N LEU A 28 15.88 3.50 -15.65
CA LEU A 28 16.23 4.84 -16.14
C LEU A 28 14.99 5.43 -16.82
N ILE A 29 14.05 5.93 -16.03
CA ILE A 29 12.76 6.42 -16.52
C ILE A 29 12.84 7.93 -16.75
N ASN A 30 12.37 8.38 -17.91
CA ASN A 30 12.09 9.78 -18.12
C ASN A 30 10.77 10.12 -17.40
N GLN A 31 10.87 10.62 -16.16
CA GLN A 31 9.72 10.92 -15.30
C GLN A 31 8.79 11.96 -15.91
N GLU A 32 9.32 12.97 -16.60
CA GLU A 32 8.50 14.00 -17.22
C GLU A 32 7.65 13.42 -18.36
N ALA A 33 8.25 12.58 -19.22
CA ALA A 33 7.53 11.88 -20.27
C ALA A 33 6.51 10.89 -19.67
N GLN A 34 6.88 10.14 -18.65
CA GLN A 34 5.99 9.17 -18.01
C GLN A 34 4.75 9.83 -17.41
N ALA A 35 4.91 10.97 -16.73
CA ALA A 35 3.82 11.67 -16.06
C ALA A 35 2.87 12.40 -17.02
N LYS A 36 3.38 12.87 -18.18
CA LYS A 36 2.62 13.70 -19.13
C LYS A 36 2.10 12.95 -20.34
N ALA A 37 2.64 11.76 -20.63
CA ALA A 37 2.29 11.03 -21.83
C ALA A 37 0.81 10.62 -21.88
N THR A 38 0.28 10.58 -23.10
CA THR A 38 -1.09 10.14 -23.38
C THR A 38 -1.11 9.21 -24.58
N VAL A 39 -1.93 8.18 -24.50
CA VAL A 39 -2.19 7.28 -25.62
C VAL A 39 -3.26 7.90 -26.51
N GLU A 40 -3.00 8.00 -27.83
CA GLU A 40 -4.03 8.42 -28.78
C GLU A 40 -5.09 7.35 -28.98
N ASP A 41 -6.31 7.77 -29.28
CA ASP A 41 -7.38 6.86 -29.67
C ASP A 41 -6.98 6.08 -30.92
N GLY A 42 -7.16 4.77 -30.91
CA GLY A 42 -6.76 3.87 -31.98
C GLY A 42 -7.68 2.67 -32.11
N ASP A 43 -7.33 1.75 -32.99
CA ASP A 43 -8.08 0.52 -33.26
C ASP A 43 -7.93 -0.48 -32.09
N PHE A 44 -8.51 -0.12 -30.92
CA PHE A 44 -8.48 -0.93 -29.72
C PHE A 44 -9.72 -1.80 -29.60
N ALA A 45 -9.57 -2.99 -29.04
CA ALA A 45 -10.70 -3.81 -28.65
C ALA A 45 -11.56 -3.06 -27.61
N TYR A 46 -12.88 -3.22 -27.68
CA TYR A 46 -13.81 -2.49 -26.81
C TYR A 46 -13.60 -2.73 -25.30
N TYR A 47 -12.91 -3.81 -24.94
CA TYR A 47 -12.55 -4.17 -23.58
C TYR A 47 -11.11 -3.75 -23.19
N ALA A 48 -10.40 -3.08 -24.09
CA ALA A 48 -9.07 -2.54 -23.77
C ALA A 48 -9.18 -1.34 -22.84
N ASN A 49 -8.24 -1.22 -21.91
CA ASN A 49 -8.11 -0.08 -21.03
C ASN A 49 -6.76 0.63 -21.26
N ALA A 50 -6.77 1.63 -22.13
CA ALA A 50 -5.56 2.38 -22.48
C ALA A 50 -5.10 3.32 -21.35
N LYS A 51 -5.96 3.68 -20.39
CA LYS A 51 -5.64 4.66 -19.33
C LYS A 51 -4.58 4.17 -18.36
N ASN A 52 -4.52 2.87 -18.12
CA ASN A 52 -3.62 2.28 -17.13
C ASN A 52 -2.26 1.85 -17.70
N VAL A 53 -2.06 1.94 -19.01
CA VAL A 53 -0.84 1.45 -19.68
C VAL A 53 0.39 2.29 -19.36
N LEU A 54 0.22 3.59 -19.16
CA LEU A 54 1.29 4.52 -18.80
C LEU A 54 1.45 4.71 -17.29
N GLY A 55 0.53 4.15 -16.50
CA GLY A 55 0.58 4.17 -15.05
C GLY A 55 1.36 2.98 -14.47
N GLU A 56 1.49 2.97 -13.15
CA GLU A 56 2.24 1.95 -12.41
C GLU A 56 1.47 0.64 -12.20
N LYS A 57 0.16 0.64 -12.37
CA LYS A 57 -0.66 -0.56 -12.22
C LYS A 57 -0.59 -1.41 -13.48
N SER A 58 0.31 -2.39 -13.46
CA SER A 58 0.20 -3.53 -14.36
C SER A 58 -0.74 -4.54 -13.69
N ASP A 59 -1.98 -4.60 -14.12
CA ASP A 59 -2.82 -5.72 -13.75
C ASP A 59 -2.49 -6.90 -14.66
N ASP A 60 -2.13 -8.02 -14.05
CA ASP A 60 -1.85 -9.28 -14.73
C ASP A 60 -3.12 -10.05 -15.12
N THR A 61 -4.26 -9.36 -15.22
CA THR A 61 -5.53 -10.00 -15.58
C THR A 61 -5.42 -10.75 -16.89
N VAL A 62 -5.55 -12.05 -16.85
CA VAL A 62 -5.48 -12.95 -17.99
C VAL A 62 -6.89 -13.18 -18.53
N TYR A 63 -7.08 -12.99 -19.81
CA TYR A 63 -8.36 -13.24 -20.48
C TYR A 63 -8.20 -14.30 -21.55
N ALA A 64 -9.26 -15.06 -21.80
CA ALA A 64 -9.35 -15.99 -22.91
C ALA A 64 -10.24 -15.43 -24.01
N THR A 65 -9.77 -15.45 -25.23
CA THR A 65 -10.55 -15.15 -26.43
C THR A 65 -10.77 -16.38 -27.27
N LEU A 66 -11.67 -16.33 -28.25
CA LEU A 66 -11.87 -17.44 -29.20
C LEU A 66 -10.71 -17.63 -30.19
N GLU A 67 -9.61 -16.94 -29.99
CA GLU A 67 -8.43 -16.87 -30.86
C GLU A 67 -7.36 -17.89 -30.48
N GLU A 68 -7.68 -19.12 -30.24
CA GLU A 68 -6.72 -20.23 -29.97
C GLU A 68 -5.60 -19.89 -28.95
N ASN A 69 -5.82 -18.91 -28.08
CA ASN A 69 -4.85 -18.46 -27.09
C ASN A 69 -5.23 -18.87 -25.68
N PHE A 70 -5.22 -20.18 -25.44
CA PHE A 70 -5.55 -20.78 -24.14
C PHE A 70 -4.27 -21.28 -23.47
N THR A 71 -3.42 -20.36 -23.04
CA THR A 71 -2.15 -20.74 -22.39
C THR A 71 -2.33 -21.14 -20.92
N ARG A 72 -3.43 -20.69 -20.30
CA ARG A 72 -3.79 -21.03 -18.92
C ARG A 72 -5.27 -21.39 -18.84
N VAL A 73 -5.58 -22.58 -18.35
CA VAL A 73 -6.95 -23.04 -18.09
C VAL A 73 -7.01 -23.55 -16.65
N ASP A 74 -6.56 -22.72 -15.71
CA ASP A 74 -6.43 -23.03 -14.29
C ASP A 74 -7.43 -22.22 -13.41
N GLY A 75 -8.37 -21.50 -14.02
CA GLY A 75 -9.31 -20.64 -13.32
C GLY A 75 -8.83 -19.21 -13.10
N SER A 76 -7.56 -18.90 -13.37
CA SER A 76 -7.03 -17.52 -13.31
C SER A 76 -7.40 -16.68 -14.53
N MET A 77 -8.03 -17.27 -15.53
CA MET A 77 -8.42 -16.67 -16.79
C MET A 77 -9.92 -16.45 -16.85
N PHE A 78 -10.37 -15.31 -17.33
CA PHE A 78 -11.78 -15.05 -17.57
C PHE A 78 -12.11 -14.88 -19.05
N PHE A 79 -13.35 -15.18 -19.42
CA PHE A 79 -13.86 -15.01 -20.78
C PHE A 79 -14.58 -13.67 -20.91
N LEU A 80 -14.12 -12.87 -21.85
CA LEU A 80 -14.71 -11.55 -22.12
C LEU A 80 -16.13 -11.67 -22.64
N PRO A 81 -17.07 -10.87 -22.14
CA PRO A 81 -18.43 -10.82 -22.65
C PRO A 81 -18.45 -10.23 -24.08
N ARG A 82 -19.47 -10.59 -24.86
CA ARG A 82 -19.63 -10.11 -26.23
C ARG A 82 -19.84 -8.61 -26.37
N GLU A 83 -20.43 -8.00 -25.36
CA GLU A 83 -20.77 -6.58 -25.34
C GLU A 83 -20.25 -5.96 -24.05
N ASN A 84 -19.77 -4.72 -24.16
CA ASN A 84 -19.36 -3.94 -23.01
C ASN A 84 -20.56 -3.76 -22.07
N GLN A 85 -20.57 -4.46 -20.97
CA GLN A 85 -21.54 -4.23 -19.90
C GLN A 85 -21.13 -2.94 -19.19
N SER A 86 -21.98 -1.95 -19.34
CA SER A 86 -21.82 -0.57 -18.89
C SER A 86 -20.96 -0.40 -17.63
N GLY A 87 -19.82 0.24 -17.80
CA GLY A 87 -19.05 0.86 -16.70
C GLY A 87 -17.98 -0.01 -16.03
N ALA A 88 -17.88 -1.31 -16.28
CA ALA A 88 -16.78 -2.11 -15.77
C ALA A 88 -15.58 -2.02 -16.72
N TYR A 89 -14.61 -1.22 -16.37
CA TYR A 89 -13.30 -1.24 -17.03
C TYR A 89 -12.49 -2.40 -16.46
N LEU A 90 -12.17 -3.36 -17.34
CA LEU A 90 -11.23 -4.41 -17.01
C LEU A 90 -9.81 -3.84 -17.20
N ASP A 91 -8.93 -4.07 -16.24
CA ASP A 91 -7.52 -3.65 -16.33
C ASP A 91 -6.73 -4.55 -17.28
N THR A 92 -7.20 -4.62 -18.52
CA THR A 92 -6.66 -5.51 -19.55
C THR A 92 -5.48 -4.91 -20.32
N GLY A 93 -5.15 -3.65 -20.08
CA GLY A 93 -4.18 -2.90 -20.87
C GLY A 93 -4.67 -2.59 -22.27
N ILE A 94 -3.77 -2.30 -23.22
CA ILE A 94 -4.07 -2.09 -24.63
C ILE A 94 -4.19 -3.44 -25.32
N ILE A 95 -5.26 -3.61 -26.10
CA ILE A 95 -5.50 -4.79 -26.90
C ILE A 95 -5.95 -4.33 -28.28
N SER A 96 -5.33 -4.82 -29.36
CA SER A 96 -5.71 -4.47 -30.72
C SER A 96 -7.13 -4.97 -31.07
N GLU A 97 -7.91 -4.19 -31.85
CA GLU A 97 -9.25 -4.59 -32.28
C GLU A 97 -9.22 -5.83 -33.18
N LYS A 98 -8.21 -5.92 -34.05
CA LYS A 98 -8.05 -7.02 -35.02
C LYS A 98 -6.90 -7.92 -34.66
N LEU A 99 -6.94 -9.14 -35.18
CA LEU A 99 -5.81 -10.06 -35.15
C LEU A 99 -4.67 -9.48 -36.01
N LEU A 100 -3.43 -9.65 -35.58
CA LEU A 100 -2.29 -9.12 -36.31
C LEU A 100 -2.10 -9.76 -37.70
N THR A 101 -2.64 -10.97 -37.90
CA THR A 101 -2.68 -11.63 -39.23
C THR A 101 -3.66 -10.97 -40.20
N GLU A 102 -4.59 -10.17 -39.72
CA GLU A 102 -5.61 -9.50 -40.54
C GLU A 102 -5.23 -8.05 -40.88
N ALA A 103 -4.54 -7.38 -39.96
CA ALA A 103 -4.13 -5.99 -40.10
C ALA A 103 -2.89 -5.68 -39.25
N ILE A 104 -2.07 -4.76 -39.71
CA ILE A 104 -0.99 -4.14 -38.92
C ILE A 104 -1.65 -3.34 -37.78
N PHE A 105 -1.11 -3.43 -36.57
CA PHE A 105 -1.55 -2.62 -35.45
C PHE A 105 -0.55 -1.49 -35.18
N GLU A 106 -1.06 -0.29 -35.04
CA GLU A 106 -0.29 0.90 -34.73
C GLU A 106 -0.76 1.51 -33.41
N LEU A 107 0.20 1.85 -32.56
CA LEU A 107 -0.04 2.54 -31.29
C LEU A 107 0.74 3.84 -31.28
N THR A 108 0.04 4.96 -31.09
CA THR A 108 0.65 6.28 -30.99
C THR A 108 0.55 6.82 -29.58
N ILE A 109 1.68 7.31 -29.06
CA ILE A 109 1.81 7.86 -27.72
C ILE A 109 2.39 9.26 -27.82
N ASN A 110 1.66 10.25 -27.37
CA ASN A 110 2.13 11.63 -27.25
C ASN A 110 2.84 11.80 -25.91
N LEU A 111 4.08 12.25 -25.93
CA LEU A 111 4.87 12.44 -24.70
C LEU A 111 4.49 13.73 -23.97
N ASN A 112 3.88 14.71 -24.67
CA ASN A 112 3.47 16.00 -24.13
C ASN A 112 4.59 16.78 -23.43
N ILE A 113 5.82 16.60 -23.91
CA ILE A 113 7.03 17.28 -23.46
C ILE A 113 7.65 18.07 -24.61
N VAL A 114 8.60 18.95 -24.28
CA VAL A 114 9.41 19.62 -25.31
C VAL A 114 10.23 18.55 -26.06
N ALA A 115 10.37 18.72 -27.38
CA ALA A 115 11.14 17.79 -28.18
C ALA A 115 12.57 17.63 -27.63
N THR A 116 12.92 16.43 -27.27
CA THR A 116 14.20 16.09 -26.64
C THR A 116 14.68 14.73 -27.11
N ASP A 117 15.95 14.43 -26.87
CA ASP A 117 16.48 13.10 -27.02
C ASP A 117 15.98 12.22 -25.88
N PHE A 118 15.54 11.02 -26.22
CA PHE A 118 14.85 10.13 -25.33
C PHE A 118 15.49 8.74 -25.43
N LYS A 119 16.04 8.25 -24.31
CA LYS A 119 16.71 6.94 -24.30
C LYS A 119 15.79 5.87 -23.76
N GLY A 120 15.52 4.88 -24.61
CA GLY A 120 14.91 3.61 -24.25
C GLY A 120 13.41 3.65 -24.00
N ILE A 121 12.83 2.49 -24.11
CA ILE A 121 11.45 2.19 -23.76
C ILE A 121 11.40 0.77 -23.21
N THR A 122 10.60 0.57 -22.18
CA THR A 122 10.31 -0.75 -21.63
C THR A 122 8.82 -1.03 -21.78
N ILE A 123 8.48 -2.16 -22.39
CA ILE A 123 7.10 -2.54 -22.69
C ILE A 123 6.83 -3.93 -22.14
N ASN A 124 5.81 -4.08 -21.33
CA ASN A 124 5.34 -5.39 -20.87
C ASN A 124 4.24 -5.89 -21.83
N PHE A 125 4.56 -6.91 -22.60
CA PHE A 125 3.63 -7.57 -23.51
C PHE A 125 2.98 -8.82 -22.93
N GLY A 126 3.50 -9.35 -21.81
CA GLY A 126 3.11 -10.65 -21.29
C GLY A 126 3.63 -11.83 -22.14
N GLU A 127 3.12 -13.01 -21.88
CA GLU A 127 3.63 -14.28 -22.44
C GLU A 127 3.51 -14.37 -23.98
N ASN A 128 2.49 -13.73 -24.56
CA ASN A 128 2.28 -13.68 -26.01
C ASN A 128 2.73 -12.32 -26.57
N TYR A 129 4.00 -12.19 -26.79
CA TYR A 129 4.64 -10.94 -27.17
C TYR A 129 4.78 -10.80 -28.71
N PRO A 130 4.89 -9.56 -29.24
CA PRO A 130 5.24 -9.33 -30.63
C PRO A 130 6.70 -9.73 -30.90
N VAL A 131 6.92 -10.38 -32.04
CA VAL A 131 8.25 -10.82 -32.49
C VAL A 131 8.92 -9.74 -33.34
N ASP A 132 8.15 -9.13 -34.25
CA ASP A 132 8.65 -8.07 -35.13
C ASP A 132 7.79 -6.83 -34.99
N PHE A 133 8.42 -5.71 -34.68
CA PHE A 133 7.78 -4.40 -34.59
C PHE A 133 8.78 -3.27 -34.78
N ASP A 134 8.28 -2.08 -35.07
CA ASP A 134 9.07 -0.86 -35.23
C ASP A 134 8.69 0.19 -34.20
N MET A 135 9.65 0.99 -33.78
CA MET A 135 9.47 2.20 -33.01
C MET A 135 9.82 3.41 -33.87
N VAL A 136 8.86 4.32 -34.01
CA VAL A 136 8.99 5.49 -34.91
C VAL A 136 8.84 6.75 -34.04
N SER A 137 9.82 7.68 -34.20
CA SER A 137 9.78 8.98 -33.52
C SER A 137 9.02 10.02 -34.37
N SER A 138 8.57 11.10 -33.70
CA SER A 138 7.99 12.25 -34.41
C SER A 138 8.95 12.95 -35.36
N SER A 139 10.27 12.78 -35.22
CA SER A 139 11.29 13.27 -36.14
C SER A 139 11.45 12.40 -37.40
N GLY A 140 10.76 11.26 -37.49
CA GLY A 140 10.82 10.31 -38.60
C GLY A 140 11.92 9.25 -38.47
N GLN A 141 12.63 9.17 -37.35
CA GLN A 141 13.55 8.08 -37.06
C GLN A 141 12.77 6.77 -36.87
N VAL A 142 13.23 5.70 -37.53
CA VAL A 142 12.65 4.35 -37.39
C VAL A 142 13.71 3.42 -36.81
N ILE A 143 13.33 2.74 -35.72
CA ILE A 143 14.15 1.71 -35.10
C ILE A 143 13.39 0.39 -35.24
N GLU A 144 14.03 -0.57 -35.90
CA GLU A 144 13.43 -1.86 -36.22
C GLU A 144 13.84 -2.91 -35.19
N PHE A 145 12.85 -3.58 -34.60
CA PHE A 145 13.06 -4.73 -33.72
C PHE A 145 12.57 -6.00 -34.42
N ARG A 146 13.44 -6.99 -34.53
CA ARG A 146 13.17 -8.26 -35.21
C ARG A 146 13.59 -9.42 -34.34
N GLY A 147 12.73 -10.43 -34.25
CA GLY A 147 13.03 -11.64 -33.51
C GLY A 147 12.99 -11.44 -31.98
N ASN A 148 12.14 -10.55 -31.47
CA ASN A 148 11.98 -10.39 -30.03
C ASN A 148 11.49 -11.71 -29.42
N ASP A 149 12.13 -12.13 -28.32
CA ASP A 149 11.84 -13.36 -27.57
C ASP A 149 11.46 -13.10 -26.11
N GLN A 150 11.26 -11.82 -25.74
CA GLN A 150 11.01 -11.40 -24.36
C GLN A 150 9.57 -10.91 -24.15
N ALA A 151 8.97 -11.36 -23.05
CA ALA A 151 7.66 -10.92 -22.59
C ALA A 151 7.68 -9.46 -22.10
N VAL A 152 8.77 -9.07 -21.43
CA VAL A 152 9.07 -7.67 -21.09
C VAL A 152 10.22 -7.22 -21.98
N PHE A 153 9.88 -6.46 -22.99
CA PHE A 153 10.83 -5.88 -23.92
C PHE A 153 11.44 -4.60 -23.36
N SER A 154 12.74 -4.45 -23.45
CA SER A 154 13.44 -3.23 -23.07
C SER A 154 14.54 -2.92 -24.06
N THR A 155 14.68 -1.66 -24.44
CA THR A 155 15.71 -1.21 -25.36
C THR A 155 16.37 0.07 -24.88
N GLU A 156 17.67 0.23 -25.14
CA GLU A 156 18.43 1.45 -24.85
C GLU A 156 18.60 2.37 -26.09
N GLU A 157 17.93 2.03 -27.17
CA GLU A 157 17.97 2.86 -28.38
C GLU A 157 17.46 4.28 -28.08
N VAL A 158 18.12 5.26 -28.69
CA VAL A 158 17.81 6.68 -28.51
C VAL A 158 16.90 7.18 -29.62
N LEU A 159 15.74 7.69 -29.26
CA LEU A 159 14.89 8.48 -30.14
C LEU A 159 15.31 9.94 -30.06
N THR A 160 15.79 10.50 -31.16
CA THR A 160 16.29 11.87 -31.19
C THR A 160 15.16 12.86 -31.45
N ASN A 161 15.16 13.97 -30.70
CA ASN A 161 14.29 15.13 -30.92
C ASN A 161 12.81 14.74 -31.11
N THR A 162 12.28 13.97 -30.18
CA THR A 162 10.92 13.40 -30.26
C THR A 162 9.93 14.00 -29.27
N THR A 163 8.69 14.15 -29.72
CA THR A 163 7.50 14.49 -28.89
C THR A 163 6.45 13.41 -28.92
N GLN A 164 6.65 12.37 -29.76
CA GLN A 164 5.70 11.29 -29.96
C GLN A 164 6.45 10.00 -30.28
N VAL A 165 5.98 8.90 -29.77
CA VAL A 165 6.46 7.55 -30.07
C VAL A 165 5.33 6.76 -30.72
N LYS A 166 5.58 6.19 -31.89
CA LYS A 166 4.65 5.30 -32.59
C LYS A 166 5.23 3.89 -32.61
N LEU A 167 4.48 2.92 -32.16
CA LEU A 167 4.82 1.49 -32.24
C LEU A 167 4.01 0.85 -33.36
N VAL A 168 4.68 0.11 -34.25
CA VAL A 168 4.06 -0.57 -35.41
C VAL A 168 4.35 -2.07 -35.29
N PHE A 169 3.36 -2.89 -35.14
CA PHE A 169 3.50 -4.32 -34.88
C PHE A 169 3.17 -5.15 -36.12
N TYR A 170 4.00 -6.13 -36.41
CA TYR A 170 3.90 -6.96 -37.65
C TYR A 170 3.60 -8.43 -37.35
N THR A 171 4.28 -9.04 -36.36
CA THR A 171 4.15 -10.47 -36.06
C THR A 171 4.10 -10.72 -34.54
N MET A 172 3.39 -11.79 -34.15
CA MET A 172 3.26 -12.24 -32.78
C MET A 172 3.91 -13.61 -32.59
N LYS A 173 4.33 -13.94 -31.38
CA LYS A 173 4.82 -15.27 -30.98
C LYS A 173 3.81 -16.37 -31.33
N ASN A 174 2.56 -16.18 -30.93
CA ASN A 174 1.47 -17.06 -31.31
C ASN A 174 0.74 -16.48 -32.52
N PRO A 175 0.54 -17.26 -33.60
CA PRO A 175 -0.23 -16.78 -34.74
C PRO A 175 -1.70 -16.57 -34.35
N LYS A 176 -2.42 -15.78 -35.14
CA LYS A 176 -3.84 -15.45 -34.91
C LYS A 176 -4.11 -14.87 -33.53
N SER A 177 -3.23 -14.00 -33.08
CA SER A 177 -3.34 -13.29 -31.80
C SER A 177 -3.50 -11.79 -32.02
N ARG A 178 -4.02 -11.13 -31.00
CA ARG A 178 -4.05 -9.68 -30.88
C ARG A 178 -2.76 -9.18 -30.22
N VAL A 179 -2.34 -7.97 -30.57
CA VAL A 179 -1.30 -7.29 -29.80
C VAL A 179 -1.89 -6.92 -28.44
N ARG A 180 -1.15 -7.21 -27.39
CA ARG A 180 -1.49 -6.87 -26.03
C ARG A 180 -0.32 -6.17 -25.34
N ILE A 181 -0.63 -5.07 -24.64
CA ILE A 181 0.36 -4.29 -23.90
C ILE A 181 -0.20 -4.00 -22.51
N TYR A 182 0.46 -4.51 -21.50
CA TYR A 182 0.07 -4.29 -20.11
C TYR A 182 0.58 -2.96 -19.55
N SER A 183 1.84 -2.62 -19.86
CA SER A 183 2.43 -1.35 -19.42
C SER A 183 3.53 -0.89 -20.37
N ILE A 184 3.72 0.43 -20.40
CA ILE A 184 4.79 1.09 -21.13
C ILE A 184 5.49 2.06 -20.18
N ARG A 185 6.81 1.94 -20.10
CA ARG A 185 7.67 2.86 -19.37
C ARG A 185 8.63 3.53 -20.33
N PHE A 186 8.75 4.84 -20.24
CA PHE A 186 9.67 5.62 -21.04
C PHE A 186 11.03 5.64 -20.36
N GLY A 187 11.90 4.78 -20.81
CA GLY A 187 13.21 4.59 -20.26
C GLY A 187 13.69 3.15 -20.45
N TYR A 188 14.94 2.97 -20.10
CA TYR A 188 15.63 1.70 -20.19
C TYR A 188 15.74 1.04 -18.81
N GLY A 189 15.32 -0.20 -18.70
CA GLY A 189 15.45 -0.98 -17.46
C GLY A 189 16.73 -1.80 -17.46
N LEU A 190 17.63 -1.54 -16.51
CA LEU A 190 18.77 -2.38 -16.22
C LEU A 190 18.40 -3.43 -15.18
N VAL A 191 18.73 -4.68 -15.44
CA VAL A 191 18.50 -5.76 -14.48
C VAL A 191 19.84 -6.38 -14.09
N TYR A 192 20.13 -6.39 -12.79
CA TYR A 192 21.34 -6.97 -12.22
C TYR A 192 20.97 -8.17 -11.35
N TYR A 193 21.72 -9.25 -11.54
CA TYR A 193 21.52 -10.48 -10.78
C TYR A 193 22.68 -10.71 -9.80
N ASN A 194 22.59 -11.74 -8.98
CA ASN A 194 23.62 -12.13 -8.02
C ASN A 194 25.05 -12.07 -8.56
N GLN A 195 25.25 -12.39 -9.82
CA GLN A 195 26.58 -12.40 -10.46
C GLN A 195 27.16 -11.01 -10.64
N ASP A 196 26.31 -9.98 -10.71
CA ASP A 196 26.68 -8.59 -10.96
C ASP A 196 26.80 -7.83 -9.64
N VAL A 197 26.18 -8.34 -8.57
CA VAL A 197 26.15 -7.72 -7.25
C VAL A 197 27.34 -8.22 -6.42
N MET A 198 28.14 -7.30 -5.92
CA MET A 198 29.26 -7.59 -5.00
C MET A 198 28.79 -7.60 -3.55
N SER A 199 28.01 -6.61 -3.16
CA SER A 199 27.40 -6.52 -1.83
C SER A 199 26.12 -5.69 -1.90
N SER A 200 25.21 -5.96 -0.97
CA SER A 200 24.00 -5.14 -0.78
C SER A 200 23.65 -5.06 0.70
N THR A 201 23.17 -3.92 1.14
CA THR A 201 22.70 -3.69 2.50
C THR A 201 21.39 -2.96 2.45
N LEU A 202 20.36 -3.50 3.12
CA LEU A 202 19.07 -2.87 3.33
C LEU A 202 18.90 -2.61 4.82
N GLU A 203 18.72 -1.35 5.18
CA GLU A 203 18.43 -0.92 6.55
C GLU A 203 17.03 -0.32 6.59
N SER A 204 16.21 -0.81 7.49
CA SER A 204 14.86 -0.27 7.71
C SER A 204 14.74 0.13 9.17
N TYR A 205 14.40 1.37 9.42
CA TYR A 205 14.23 1.94 10.74
C TYR A 205 12.81 2.44 10.93
N VAL A 206 12.22 2.03 12.04
CA VAL A 206 10.94 2.56 12.54
C VAL A 206 11.12 2.95 13.98
N SER A 207 10.79 4.19 14.32
CA SER A 207 10.86 4.67 15.70
C SER A 207 9.85 3.93 16.59
N PRO A 208 10.28 3.29 17.70
CA PRO A 208 9.36 2.55 18.59
C PRO A 208 8.24 3.40 19.18
N ILE A 209 8.46 4.70 19.30
CA ILE A 209 7.49 5.65 19.86
C ILE A 209 6.96 6.64 18.80
N GLY A 210 7.22 6.39 17.51
CA GLY A 210 6.79 7.26 16.43
C GLY A 210 7.42 8.67 16.44
N ALA A 211 8.57 8.84 17.11
CA ALA A 211 9.24 10.15 17.21
C ALA A 211 9.81 10.61 15.87
N ASP A 212 10.29 9.66 15.09
CA ASP A 212 10.96 9.92 13.81
C ASP A 212 10.16 9.30 12.66
N VAL A 213 10.24 9.94 11.49
CA VAL A 213 9.68 9.38 10.26
C VAL A 213 10.39 8.06 9.92
N PRO A 214 9.66 7.01 9.50
CA PRO A 214 10.28 5.76 9.08
C PRO A 214 11.28 6.00 7.95
N GLN A 215 12.34 5.20 7.93
CA GLN A 215 13.40 5.31 6.93
C GLN A 215 13.77 3.94 6.39
N ILE A 216 13.95 3.86 5.08
CA ILE A 216 14.49 2.68 4.40
C ILE A 216 15.66 3.14 3.56
N ASP A 217 16.86 2.66 3.90
CA ASP A 217 18.09 2.91 3.17
C ASP A 217 18.58 1.61 2.52
N PHE A 218 18.88 1.67 1.25
CA PHE A 218 19.45 0.57 0.50
C PHE A 218 20.73 1.01 -0.19
N SER A 219 21.79 0.25 -0.03
CA SER A 219 23.06 0.45 -0.72
C SER A 219 23.43 -0.84 -1.43
N VAL A 220 23.79 -0.72 -2.71
CA VAL A 220 24.29 -1.85 -3.49
C VAL A 220 25.59 -1.47 -4.18
N GLN A 221 26.52 -2.41 -4.18
CA GLN A 221 27.76 -2.33 -4.93
C GLN A 221 27.71 -3.33 -6.10
N LEU A 222 27.77 -2.80 -7.31
CA LEU A 222 27.74 -3.55 -8.57
C LEU A 222 29.16 -3.67 -9.16
N LYS A 223 29.42 -4.72 -9.94
CA LYS A 223 30.62 -4.84 -10.76
C LYS A 223 30.55 -3.83 -11.92
N ASN A 224 31.63 -3.13 -12.17
CA ASN A 224 31.76 -2.15 -13.25
C ASN A 224 32.93 -2.45 -14.19
N TYR A 225 33.23 -3.73 -14.43
CA TYR A 225 34.37 -4.15 -15.25
C TYR A 225 34.20 -3.79 -16.74
N ASP A 226 32.98 -3.55 -17.18
CA ASP A 226 32.64 -3.08 -18.53
C ASP A 226 32.66 -1.54 -18.63
N HIS A 227 32.99 -0.84 -17.55
CA HIS A 227 32.99 0.62 -17.43
C HIS A 227 31.64 1.27 -17.78
N TYR A 228 30.52 0.54 -17.57
CA TYR A 228 29.19 1.01 -17.93
C TYR A 228 28.74 2.22 -17.09
N PHE A 229 29.32 2.38 -15.90
CA PHE A 229 29.07 3.51 -15.01
C PHE A 229 30.21 4.55 -15.02
N ASN A 230 31.07 4.57 -16.04
CA ASN A 230 32.16 5.54 -16.14
C ASN A 230 31.77 6.72 -17.02
N VAL A 231 32.19 7.94 -16.60
CA VAL A 231 31.90 9.20 -17.31
C VAL A 231 32.50 9.21 -18.72
N ASP A 232 33.63 8.55 -18.91
CA ASP A 232 34.33 8.50 -20.16
C ASP A 232 33.72 7.53 -21.17
N ASN A 233 32.79 6.71 -20.78
CA ASN A 233 32.06 5.79 -21.65
C ASN A 233 30.89 6.52 -22.31
N PRO A 234 30.87 6.73 -23.64
CA PRO A 234 29.78 7.41 -24.34
C PRO A 234 28.42 6.72 -24.19
N LYS A 235 28.40 5.42 -23.85
CA LYS A 235 27.20 4.62 -23.62
C LYS A 235 26.88 4.48 -22.13
N SER A 236 27.56 5.25 -21.28
CA SER A 236 27.42 5.14 -19.84
C SER A 236 25.99 5.39 -19.37
N ALA A 237 25.53 4.58 -18.42
CA ALA A 237 24.28 4.80 -17.73
C ALA A 237 24.24 6.12 -16.94
N ILE A 238 25.42 6.66 -16.56
CA ILE A 238 25.56 7.90 -15.78
C ILE A 238 24.85 9.09 -16.42
N ASN A 239 24.88 9.18 -17.75
CA ASN A 239 24.25 10.30 -18.47
C ASN A 239 22.72 10.34 -18.32
N PHE A 240 22.14 9.29 -17.78
CA PHE A 240 20.70 9.11 -17.63
C PHE A 240 20.29 8.80 -16.17
N LEU A 241 21.26 8.70 -15.26
CA LEU A 241 21.02 8.52 -13.83
C LEU A 241 20.62 9.85 -13.21
N GLU A 242 19.36 9.97 -12.86
CA GLU A 242 18.83 11.12 -12.13
C GLU A 242 18.49 10.72 -10.70
N THR A 243 18.60 11.70 -9.80
CA THR A 243 18.13 11.53 -8.43
C THR A 243 16.62 11.36 -8.44
N GLY A 244 16.11 10.38 -7.70
CA GLY A 244 14.70 10.06 -7.65
C GLY A 244 14.26 8.96 -8.62
N GLN A 245 15.17 8.39 -9.41
CA GLN A 245 14.87 7.21 -10.20
C GLN A 245 14.59 5.99 -9.34
N GLU A 246 13.68 5.15 -9.80
CA GLU A 246 13.24 3.97 -9.08
C GLU A 246 14.18 2.79 -9.22
N MET A 247 14.38 2.10 -8.11
CA MET A 247 15.01 0.79 -8.06
C MET A 247 14.05 -0.19 -7.40
N GLU A 248 13.76 -1.28 -8.08
CA GLU A 248 13.01 -2.41 -7.54
C GLU A 248 13.98 -3.52 -7.12
N ILE A 249 13.79 -4.02 -5.92
CA ILE A 249 14.60 -5.06 -5.31
C ILE A 249 13.75 -6.32 -5.22
N TYR A 250 14.29 -7.44 -5.72
CA TYR A 250 13.65 -8.75 -5.62
C TYR A 250 14.56 -9.72 -4.89
N TYR A 251 13.97 -10.55 -4.04
CA TYR A 251 14.65 -11.65 -3.41
C TYR A 251 14.15 -12.97 -3.98
N GLY A 252 15.07 -13.82 -4.45
CA GLY A 252 14.75 -15.11 -5.01
C GLY A 252 15.17 -16.23 -4.09
N TYR A 253 14.41 -17.31 -4.07
CA TYR A 253 14.74 -18.52 -3.37
C TYR A 253 14.61 -19.72 -4.30
N GLN A 254 15.66 -20.55 -4.37
CA GLN A 254 15.63 -21.74 -5.21
C GLN A 254 14.84 -22.83 -4.53
N LEU A 255 13.74 -23.26 -5.17
CA LEU A 255 12.88 -24.30 -4.65
C LEU A 255 13.61 -25.66 -4.74
N PRO A 256 13.71 -26.44 -3.62
CA PRO A 256 14.48 -27.68 -3.60
C PRO A 256 13.94 -28.76 -4.55
N GLU A 257 12.64 -28.79 -4.79
CA GLU A 257 11.98 -29.83 -5.59
C GLU A 257 12.10 -29.61 -7.09
N THR A 258 11.96 -28.37 -7.54
CA THR A 258 11.97 -28.03 -8.97
C THR A 258 13.30 -27.44 -9.44
N GLY A 259 14.11 -26.88 -8.53
CA GLY A 259 15.30 -26.11 -8.86
C GLY A 259 15.01 -24.73 -9.43
N GLU A 260 13.75 -24.36 -9.58
CA GLU A 260 13.33 -23.03 -10.04
C GLU A 260 13.50 -21.98 -8.96
N ILE A 261 13.70 -20.72 -9.36
CA ILE A 261 13.82 -19.61 -8.43
C ILE A 261 12.47 -18.91 -8.36
N GLU A 262 11.85 -18.93 -7.19
CA GLU A 262 10.67 -18.12 -6.91
C GLU A 262 11.12 -16.75 -6.42
N TRP A 263 10.65 -15.70 -7.09
CA TRP A 263 10.99 -14.32 -6.82
C TRP A 263 9.89 -13.63 -6.03
N ILE A 264 10.28 -12.90 -4.98
CA ILE A 264 9.41 -12.02 -4.22
C ILE A 264 9.92 -10.59 -4.29
N ARG A 265 9.01 -9.63 -4.36
CA ARG A 265 9.38 -8.21 -4.32
C ARG A 265 9.91 -7.86 -2.94
N GLY A 266 11.11 -7.31 -2.88
CA GLY A 266 11.71 -6.79 -1.67
C GLY A 266 11.22 -5.38 -1.35
N ASN A 267 11.64 -4.41 -2.15
CA ASN A 267 11.26 -3.01 -1.99
C ASN A 267 11.33 -2.28 -3.33
N ARG A 268 10.63 -1.14 -3.40
CA ARG A 268 10.76 -0.14 -4.46
C ARG A 268 11.25 1.14 -3.80
N LEU A 269 12.43 1.60 -4.16
CA LEU A 269 13.12 2.73 -3.56
C LEU A 269 13.56 3.71 -4.63
N LEU A 270 13.89 4.93 -4.22
CA LEU A 270 14.34 6.01 -5.10
C LEU A 270 15.85 6.21 -4.98
N CYS A 271 16.54 6.28 -6.09
CA CYS A 271 17.97 6.56 -6.15
C CYS A 271 18.27 7.91 -5.51
N SER A 272 19.17 7.91 -4.52
CA SER A 272 19.58 9.12 -3.81
C SER A 272 20.92 9.64 -4.29
N GLU A 273 21.85 8.77 -4.46
CA GLU A 273 23.21 9.08 -4.91
C GLU A 273 23.85 7.84 -5.51
N TRP A 274 24.87 8.07 -6.32
CA TRP A 274 25.70 7.01 -6.86
C TRP A 274 27.16 7.46 -6.94
N GLU A 275 28.07 6.51 -6.89
CA GLU A 275 29.50 6.70 -7.10
C GLU A 275 30.08 5.52 -7.88
N SER A 276 31.06 5.75 -8.74
CA SER A 276 31.68 4.68 -9.51
C SER A 276 33.18 4.87 -9.65
N ASP A 277 33.88 3.75 -9.78
CA ASP A 277 35.26 3.64 -10.19
C ASP A 277 35.39 2.60 -11.33
N ASP A 278 36.61 2.26 -11.74
CA ASP A 278 36.85 1.32 -12.83
C ASP A 278 36.40 -0.11 -12.54
N TYR A 279 36.10 -0.45 -11.30
CA TYR A 279 35.80 -1.81 -10.88
C TYR A 279 34.41 -1.94 -10.27
N THR A 280 33.92 -0.87 -9.68
CA THR A 280 32.69 -0.89 -8.88
C THR A 280 31.81 0.33 -9.15
N ALA A 281 30.51 0.12 -9.05
CA ALA A 281 29.52 1.19 -8.97
C ALA A 281 28.67 0.98 -7.72
N THR A 282 28.61 1.98 -6.85
CA THR A 282 27.80 1.97 -5.65
C THR A 282 26.59 2.86 -5.89
N ILE A 283 25.41 2.30 -5.71
CA ILE A 283 24.14 3.02 -5.83
C ILE A 283 23.46 2.99 -4.47
N ARG A 284 22.98 4.16 -4.01
CA ARG A 284 22.23 4.31 -2.78
C ARG A 284 20.81 4.75 -3.10
N CYS A 285 19.85 4.09 -2.48
CA CYS A 285 18.44 4.36 -2.66
C CYS A 285 17.78 4.55 -1.29
N GLN A 286 16.74 5.38 -1.26
CA GLN A 286 15.96 5.69 -0.08
C GLN A 286 14.47 5.57 -0.40
N ASP A 287 13.64 5.56 0.64
CA ASP A 287 12.20 5.57 0.49
C ASP A 287 11.68 6.89 -0.09
N ILE A 288 10.38 6.94 -0.35
CA ILE A 288 9.71 8.09 -0.95
C ILE A 288 9.65 9.31 -0.02
N PHE A 289 9.77 9.12 1.30
CA PHE A 289 9.74 10.22 2.28
C PHE A 289 10.86 11.24 2.05
N ARG A 290 11.96 10.80 1.42
CA ARG A 290 13.01 11.70 0.99
C ARG A 290 12.53 12.84 0.09
N ASN A 291 11.57 12.59 -0.79
CA ASN A 291 11.05 13.58 -1.73
C ASN A 291 9.98 14.49 -1.09
N MET A 292 9.69 14.31 0.20
CA MET A 292 8.68 15.05 0.95
C MET A 292 9.29 16.09 1.90
N ASP A 293 10.44 16.67 1.53
CA ASP A 293 11.13 17.69 2.32
C ASP A 293 10.56 19.10 2.15
N SER A 294 9.68 19.32 1.18
CA SER A 294 8.97 20.57 1.02
C SER A 294 8.03 20.83 2.19
N GLU A 295 7.75 22.10 2.44
CA GLU A 295 7.04 22.54 3.62
C GLU A 295 5.52 22.55 3.38
N TYR A 296 4.77 21.87 4.25
CA TYR A 296 3.32 21.96 4.34
C TYR A 296 2.92 23.09 5.31
N TYR A 297 2.09 24.02 4.88
CA TYR A 297 1.73 25.20 5.66
C TYR A 297 0.23 25.51 5.73
N LYS A 298 -0.61 24.75 5.04
CA LYS A 298 -2.05 25.05 4.89
C LYS A 298 -2.83 24.94 6.21
N GLY A 299 -2.50 23.96 7.05
CA GLY A 299 -3.04 23.83 8.40
C GLY A 299 -4.50 23.36 8.52
N MET A 300 -5.30 23.45 7.49
CA MET A 300 -6.69 22.99 7.34
C MET A 300 -7.64 23.13 8.55
N TYR A 301 -7.53 24.18 9.35
CA TYR A 301 -8.43 24.41 10.47
C TYR A 301 -9.62 25.27 10.07
N ASN A 302 -10.85 24.76 10.21
CA ASN A 302 -12.08 25.50 9.85
C ASN A 302 -13.00 25.81 11.05
N GLY A 303 -12.58 25.51 12.28
CA GLY A 303 -13.36 25.78 13.51
C GLY A 303 -14.39 24.68 13.83
N GLU A 304 -14.87 23.94 12.88
CA GLU A 304 -15.81 22.81 13.07
C GLU A 304 -15.08 21.49 13.36
N GLY A 305 -13.86 21.37 12.88
CA GLY A 305 -13.04 20.16 12.92
C GLY A 305 -12.90 19.55 11.53
N VAL A 306 -11.82 18.84 11.34
CA VAL A 306 -11.48 18.15 10.09
C VAL A 306 -11.16 16.70 10.45
N SER A 307 -11.53 15.75 9.61
CA SER A 307 -11.13 14.35 9.80
C SER A 307 -9.63 14.21 9.56
N TYR A 308 -9.00 13.29 10.29
CA TYR A 308 -7.58 13.01 10.04
C TYR A 308 -7.35 12.41 8.64
N TYR A 309 -8.37 11.78 8.06
CA TYR A 309 -8.33 11.29 6.68
C TYR A 309 -8.17 12.43 5.69
N GLU A 310 -9.04 13.46 5.76
CA GLU A 310 -8.99 14.63 4.89
C GLU A 310 -7.67 15.41 5.04
N LEU A 311 -7.16 15.52 6.28
CA LEU A 311 -5.87 16.15 6.53
C LEU A 311 -4.71 15.39 5.90
N ALA A 312 -4.65 14.07 6.08
CA ALA A 312 -3.60 13.23 5.50
C ALA A 312 -3.66 13.27 3.96
N GLU A 313 -4.86 13.23 3.41
CA GLU A 313 -5.09 13.30 1.97
C GLU A 313 -4.64 14.65 1.39
N ASP A 314 -4.93 15.77 2.07
CA ASP A 314 -4.49 17.10 1.64
C ASP A 314 -2.97 17.23 1.65
N VAL A 315 -2.31 16.73 2.70
CA VAL A 315 -0.84 16.71 2.79
C VAL A 315 -0.21 15.88 1.66
N LEU A 316 -0.76 14.71 1.34
CA LEU A 316 -0.28 13.84 0.27
C LEU A 316 -0.47 14.47 -1.11
N LYS A 317 -1.65 15.05 -1.37
CA LYS A 317 -1.95 15.76 -2.62
C LYS A 317 -1.07 17.00 -2.79
N ASP A 318 -0.83 17.77 -1.72
CA ASP A 318 0.04 18.95 -1.74
C ASP A 318 1.51 18.56 -2.02
N ALA A 319 1.93 17.37 -1.55
CA ALA A 319 3.23 16.79 -1.89
C ALA A 319 3.30 16.22 -3.32
N GLY A 320 2.19 16.26 -4.09
CA GLY A 320 2.12 15.75 -5.45
C GLY A 320 1.98 14.21 -5.57
N LEU A 321 1.60 13.54 -4.50
CA LEU A 321 1.48 12.09 -4.46
C LEU A 321 0.06 11.64 -4.78
N THR A 322 -0.05 10.59 -5.58
CA THR A 322 -1.33 9.98 -5.99
C THR A 322 -1.46 8.53 -5.56
N ASP A 323 -0.34 7.86 -5.26
CA ASP A 323 -0.32 6.47 -4.82
C ASP A 323 -0.12 6.38 -3.29
N TYR A 324 -1.24 6.24 -2.57
CA TYR A 324 -1.25 6.14 -1.12
C TYR A 324 -2.46 5.37 -0.61
N TYR A 325 -2.32 4.83 0.58
CA TYR A 325 -3.41 4.23 1.35
C TYR A 325 -3.56 4.95 2.69
N ILE A 326 -4.75 5.41 2.99
CA ILE A 326 -5.11 5.99 4.29
C ILE A 326 -6.23 5.14 4.87
N ASP A 327 -6.02 4.62 6.07
CA ASP A 327 -6.99 3.79 6.78
C ASP A 327 -8.35 4.52 6.90
N PRO A 328 -9.45 3.90 6.44
CA PRO A 328 -10.77 4.51 6.49
C PRO A 328 -11.25 4.91 7.90
N GLN A 329 -10.70 4.31 8.97
CA GLN A 329 -11.00 4.72 10.33
C GLN A 329 -10.67 6.19 10.61
N LEU A 330 -9.72 6.77 9.88
CA LEU A 330 -9.38 8.17 10.02
C LEU A 330 -10.52 9.11 9.59
N LYS A 331 -11.51 8.61 8.86
CA LYS A 331 -12.71 9.39 8.47
C LYS A 331 -13.64 9.72 9.65
N ILE A 332 -13.63 8.88 10.69
CA ILE A 332 -14.45 9.08 11.88
C ILE A 332 -13.69 9.71 13.06
N LEU A 333 -12.39 9.91 12.91
CA LEU A 333 -11.54 10.58 13.89
C LEU A 333 -11.32 12.04 13.48
N PHE A 334 -11.68 12.98 14.36
CA PHE A 334 -11.64 14.41 14.05
C PHE A 334 -10.68 15.14 14.96
N THR A 335 -10.09 16.20 14.42
CA THR A 335 -9.32 17.16 15.21
C THR A 335 -9.79 18.59 14.96
N LYS A 336 -9.58 19.45 15.96
CA LYS A 336 -9.75 20.91 15.85
C LYS A 336 -8.41 21.64 15.91
N ASN A 337 -7.32 20.90 15.97
CA ASN A 337 -6.00 21.47 16.07
C ASN A 337 -5.40 21.66 14.66
N PRO A 338 -4.80 22.80 14.36
CA PRO A 338 -4.12 23.02 13.09
C PRO A 338 -2.80 22.25 13.06
N ILE A 339 -2.48 21.65 11.91
CA ILE A 339 -1.14 21.09 11.68
C ILE A 339 -0.12 22.24 11.69
N PRO A 340 0.99 22.11 12.44
CA PRO A 340 2.04 23.12 12.39
C PRO A 340 2.70 23.19 11.01
N ARG A 341 3.36 24.28 10.73
CA ARG A 341 4.18 24.44 9.54
C ARG A 341 5.43 23.58 9.65
N VAL A 342 5.46 22.48 8.92
CA VAL A 342 6.52 21.45 8.94
C VAL A 342 6.66 20.80 7.57
N GLN A 343 7.69 19.97 7.37
CA GLN A 343 7.82 19.19 6.14
C GLN A 343 6.63 18.23 5.96
N HIS A 344 6.26 17.91 4.70
CA HIS A 344 5.13 17.02 4.41
C HIS A 344 5.25 15.68 5.15
N LYS A 345 6.44 15.05 5.14
CA LYS A 345 6.69 13.79 5.85
C LYS A 345 6.47 13.91 7.36
N GLU A 346 6.86 15.02 7.96
CA GLU A 346 6.65 15.29 9.39
C GLU A 346 5.16 15.53 9.68
N ALA A 347 4.45 16.23 8.79
CA ALA A 347 3.00 16.42 8.91
C ALA A 347 2.26 15.08 8.91
N LEU A 348 2.60 14.16 8.00
CA LEU A 348 2.03 12.82 7.98
C LEU A 348 2.37 12.02 9.24
N GLN A 349 3.60 12.13 9.76
CA GLN A 349 3.98 11.47 11.01
C GLN A 349 3.20 12.01 12.21
N ILE A 350 3.01 13.32 12.27
CA ILE A 350 2.19 13.98 13.30
C ILE A 350 0.75 13.47 13.24
N ILE A 351 0.16 13.38 12.05
CA ILE A 351 -1.20 12.85 11.83
C ILE A 351 -1.27 11.37 12.27
N ALA A 352 -0.38 10.53 11.75
CA ALA A 352 -0.36 9.11 12.06
C ALA A 352 -0.26 8.88 13.58
N ASN A 353 0.65 9.58 14.24
CA ASN A 353 0.83 9.49 15.67
C ASN A 353 -0.42 9.93 16.47
N ALA A 354 -1.09 11.00 16.04
CA ALA A 354 -2.31 11.47 16.70
C ALA A 354 -3.46 10.45 16.62
N CYS A 355 -3.50 9.65 15.54
CA CYS A 355 -4.51 8.62 15.32
C CYS A 355 -4.08 7.21 15.75
N ARG A 356 -2.90 7.07 16.34
CA ARG A 356 -2.32 5.76 16.67
C ARG A 356 -2.16 4.84 15.45
N CYS A 357 -1.86 5.45 14.31
CA CYS A 357 -1.56 4.76 13.07
C CYS A 357 -0.05 4.62 12.87
N VAL A 358 0.32 3.67 12.04
CA VAL A 358 1.70 3.49 11.57
C VAL A 358 1.81 4.13 10.20
N LEU A 359 2.77 5.05 10.05
CA LEU A 359 3.18 5.57 8.76
C LEU A 359 4.29 4.68 8.22
N THR A 360 4.12 4.15 7.02
CA THR A 360 5.11 3.29 6.37
C THR A 360 5.07 3.48 4.87
N GLN A 361 6.13 3.02 4.20
CA GLN A 361 6.11 2.74 2.77
C GLN A 361 5.97 1.22 2.57
N THR A 362 5.03 0.81 1.74
CA THR A 362 4.89 -0.59 1.34
C THR A 362 6.04 -1.02 0.43
N ARG A 363 6.20 -2.32 0.22
CA ARG A 363 7.19 -2.86 -0.74
C ARG A 363 6.94 -2.43 -2.19
N PHE A 364 5.75 -1.94 -2.48
CA PHE A 364 5.37 -1.43 -3.80
C PHE A 364 5.68 0.06 -4.00
N GLY A 365 6.15 0.73 -2.95
CA GLY A 365 6.44 2.17 -2.99
C GLY A 365 5.27 3.05 -2.53
N THR A 366 4.10 2.46 -2.26
CA THR A 366 2.90 3.18 -1.79
C THR A 366 3.07 3.66 -0.36
N ILE A 367 2.75 4.91 -0.08
CA ILE A 367 2.68 5.41 1.30
C ILE A 367 1.44 4.84 1.97
N GLN A 368 1.61 4.29 3.16
CA GLN A 368 0.52 3.72 3.93
C GLN A 368 0.44 4.34 5.32
N ILE A 369 -0.75 4.84 5.66
CA ILE A 369 -1.13 5.22 7.02
C ILE A 369 -2.17 4.22 7.48
N LYS A 370 -1.76 3.25 8.30
CA LYS A 370 -2.61 2.13 8.72
C LYS A 370 -2.78 2.12 10.23
N SER A 371 -4.01 1.95 10.68
CA SER A 371 -4.33 1.78 12.09
C SER A 371 -3.77 0.46 12.63
N ASN A 372 -3.24 0.48 13.83
CA ASN A 372 -2.90 -0.72 14.60
C ASN A 372 -4.12 -1.30 15.33
N PHE A 373 -5.27 -0.64 15.25
CA PHE A 373 -6.49 -1.13 15.85
C PHE A 373 -7.22 -2.04 14.88
N VAL A 374 -7.66 -3.17 15.41
CA VAL A 374 -8.72 -3.95 14.80
C VAL A 374 -10.02 -3.31 15.29
N PRO A 375 -10.91 -2.80 14.41
CA PRO A 375 -12.20 -2.27 14.81
C PRO A 375 -12.99 -3.33 15.57
N GLU A 376 -13.90 -2.89 16.42
CA GLU A 376 -14.86 -3.82 17.00
C GLU A 376 -15.62 -4.51 15.88
N ALA A 377 -15.51 -5.82 15.84
CA ALA A 377 -16.21 -6.66 14.90
C ALA A 377 -17.15 -7.58 15.64
N SER A 378 -18.32 -7.78 15.09
CA SER A 378 -19.31 -8.71 15.60
C SER A 378 -19.54 -9.84 14.62
N ALA A 379 -19.68 -11.05 15.13
CA ALA A 379 -20.01 -12.21 14.33
C ALA A 379 -21.46 -12.63 14.57
N SER A 380 -22.13 -13.04 13.51
CA SER A 380 -23.49 -13.60 13.53
C SER A 380 -23.59 -14.77 12.56
N ALA A 381 -24.61 -15.61 12.73
CA ALA A 381 -24.89 -16.69 11.79
C ALA A 381 -26.12 -16.36 10.94
N LYS A 382 -25.99 -16.40 9.62
CA LYS A 382 -27.14 -16.30 8.68
C LYS A 382 -27.95 -17.58 8.62
N THR A 383 -27.37 -18.69 9.04
CA THR A 383 -27.99 -20.01 9.10
C THR A 383 -28.23 -20.43 10.54
N GLU A 384 -29.15 -21.33 10.76
CA GLU A 384 -29.39 -21.84 12.10
C GLU A 384 -28.13 -22.46 12.73
N ALA A 385 -27.96 -22.22 14.03
CA ALA A 385 -26.87 -22.76 14.82
C ALA A 385 -27.42 -23.63 15.96
N VAL A 386 -26.63 -24.61 16.41
CA VAL A 386 -27.04 -25.53 17.46
C VAL A 386 -26.29 -25.22 18.74
N TYR A 387 -27.01 -24.72 19.77
CA TYR A 387 -26.44 -24.44 21.08
C TYR A 387 -25.10 -23.70 21.03
N SER A 388 -24.97 -22.81 20.10
CA SER A 388 -23.75 -22.08 19.83
C SER A 388 -23.99 -20.58 19.83
N HIS A 389 -22.94 -19.85 20.02
CA HIS A 389 -22.92 -18.38 20.01
C HIS A 389 -21.93 -17.94 18.95
N ALA A 390 -22.44 -17.66 17.75
CA ALA A 390 -21.59 -17.22 16.64
C ALA A 390 -20.78 -15.96 16.99
N GLU A 391 -21.32 -15.07 17.79
CA GLU A 391 -20.63 -13.90 18.34
C GLU A 391 -19.36 -14.25 19.13
N ASN A 392 -19.30 -15.42 19.73
CA ASN A 392 -18.14 -15.83 20.53
C ASN A 392 -16.92 -16.26 19.68
N ILE A 393 -17.07 -16.42 18.36
CA ILE A 393 -15.91 -16.79 17.53
C ILE A 393 -14.83 -15.70 17.46
N MET A 394 -15.19 -14.46 17.77
CA MET A 394 -14.25 -13.33 17.82
C MET A 394 -13.52 -13.23 19.19
N ASP A 395 -13.91 -14.02 20.17
CA ASP A 395 -13.34 -14.02 21.51
C ASP A 395 -12.26 -15.13 21.63
N ASP A 396 -11.10 -14.79 22.17
CA ASP A 396 -9.96 -15.72 22.35
C ASP A 396 -10.12 -16.68 23.53
N THR A 397 -11.27 -16.67 24.22
CA THR A 397 -11.53 -17.59 25.33
C THR A 397 -11.53 -19.05 24.87
N VAL A 398 -11.17 -19.95 25.77
CA VAL A 398 -11.21 -21.40 25.51
C VAL A 398 -12.63 -21.83 25.20
N LYS A 399 -12.83 -22.54 24.10
CA LYS A 399 -14.12 -23.06 23.68
C LYS A 399 -14.40 -24.45 24.24
N ASP A 400 -15.64 -24.69 24.61
CA ASP A 400 -16.11 -26.01 24.98
C ASP A 400 -16.10 -26.94 23.79
N GLU A 401 -15.48 -28.10 23.92
CA GLU A 401 -15.49 -29.12 22.87
C GLU A 401 -16.86 -29.80 22.81
N TYR A 402 -17.36 -29.93 21.59
CA TYR A 402 -18.67 -30.43 21.30
C TYR A 402 -18.60 -31.78 20.57
N ALA A 403 -19.37 -32.77 21.02
CA ALA A 403 -19.50 -34.09 20.40
C ALA A 403 -20.85 -34.25 19.70
N SER A 404 -20.81 -34.46 18.39
CA SER A 404 -21.96 -34.87 17.61
C SER A 404 -22.30 -36.33 17.84
N LEU A 405 -23.56 -36.71 17.84
CA LEU A 405 -24.00 -38.12 17.92
C LEU A 405 -23.64 -38.94 16.67
N ASN A 406 -23.09 -38.33 15.64
CA ASN A 406 -22.74 -38.92 14.37
C ASN A 406 -21.24 -39.27 14.29
N THR A 407 -20.77 -40.24 15.05
CA THR A 407 -19.47 -40.93 14.85
C THR A 407 -18.18 -40.18 15.18
N ASN A 408 -18.20 -38.90 15.53
CA ASN A 408 -16.96 -38.17 15.75
C ASN A 408 -16.57 -38.05 17.25
N TYR A 409 -16.09 -39.17 17.81
CA TYR A 409 -15.63 -39.27 19.20
C TYR A 409 -14.10 -39.35 19.25
N THR A 410 -13.43 -38.27 18.85
CA THR A 410 -11.96 -38.29 18.81
C THR A 410 -11.33 -38.00 20.16
N THR A 411 -12.05 -37.34 21.06
CA THR A 411 -11.59 -36.98 22.41
C THR A 411 -12.63 -37.38 23.44
N ALA A 412 -12.35 -38.33 24.30
CA ALA A 412 -13.23 -38.82 25.34
C ALA A 412 -12.56 -38.71 26.71
N ASP A 413 -11.88 -37.59 26.97
CA ASP A 413 -11.11 -37.33 28.19
C ASP A 413 -11.87 -36.44 29.21
N GLY A 414 -13.13 -36.13 28.95
CA GLY A 414 -13.96 -35.26 29.79
C GLY A 414 -13.94 -33.78 29.36
N THR A 415 -13.16 -33.41 28.35
CA THR A 415 -13.16 -32.04 27.77
C THR A 415 -14.32 -31.82 26.81
N MET A 416 -14.93 -32.90 26.35
CA MET A 416 -16.01 -32.94 25.39
C MET A 416 -17.35 -33.09 26.10
N PHE A 417 -18.38 -32.40 25.65
CA PHE A 417 -19.74 -32.57 26.14
C PHE A 417 -20.72 -32.97 25.04
N PHE A 418 -21.76 -33.67 25.40
CA PHE A 418 -22.84 -34.09 24.53
C PHE A 418 -23.99 -33.11 24.65
N LEU A 419 -24.47 -32.55 23.56
CA LEU A 419 -25.62 -31.66 23.56
C LEU A 419 -26.88 -32.42 23.95
N PRO A 420 -27.52 -32.12 25.08
CA PRO A 420 -28.81 -32.70 25.45
C PRO A 420 -29.92 -32.08 24.59
N ARG A 421 -31.05 -32.79 24.49
CA ARG A 421 -32.22 -32.39 23.69
C ARG A 421 -32.90 -31.09 24.14
N ASP A 422 -32.75 -30.71 25.37
CA ASP A 422 -33.35 -29.51 25.95
C ASP A 422 -32.38 -28.86 26.90
N LEU A 423 -31.81 -27.73 26.48
CA LEU A 423 -30.92 -26.91 27.28
C LEU A 423 -31.40 -25.47 27.35
N SER A 424 -32.71 -25.27 27.46
CA SER A 424 -33.25 -23.92 27.70
C SER A 424 -32.55 -23.26 28.88
N GLY A 425 -31.79 -22.19 28.61
CA GLY A 425 -31.14 -21.35 29.61
C GLY A 425 -29.68 -21.70 29.97
N LYS A 426 -28.98 -22.61 29.27
CA LYS A 426 -27.54 -22.80 29.40
C LYS A 426 -26.80 -22.22 28.21
N SER A 427 -25.83 -21.38 28.47
CA SER A 427 -24.87 -20.91 27.49
C SER A 427 -23.67 -21.84 27.43
N PHE A 428 -23.27 -22.30 26.27
CA PHE A 428 -22.00 -22.97 26.01
C PHE A 428 -21.09 -22.05 25.24
N ASN A 429 -19.83 -22.07 25.55
CA ASN A 429 -18.81 -21.33 24.79
C ASN A 429 -18.24 -22.24 23.69
N THR A 430 -19.05 -22.57 22.67
CA THR A 430 -18.69 -23.49 21.60
C THR A 430 -18.27 -22.78 20.31
N GLY A 431 -18.39 -21.48 20.25
CA GLY A 431 -18.30 -20.74 18.99
C GLY A 431 -19.48 -21.06 18.08
N PHE A 432 -19.29 -21.13 16.77
CA PHE A 432 -20.33 -21.47 15.80
C PHE A 432 -20.39 -22.99 15.58
N VAL A 433 -21.58 -23.56 15.72
CA VAL A 433 -21.87 -24.97 15.34
C VAL A 433 -23.09 -24.98 14.42
N SER A 434 -22.95 -25.45 13.19
CA SER A 434 -24.06 -25.48 12.23
C SER A 434 -25.21 -26.37 12.69
N ALA A 435 -26.47 -25.97 12.45
CA ALA A 435 -27.61 -26.83 12.66
C ALA A 435 -27.74 -27.92 11.58
N GLU A 436 -27.32 -27.62 10.35
CA GLU A 436 -27.28 -28.57 9.26
C GLU A 436 -26.16 -29.60 9.45
N LEU A 437 -26.47 -30.85 9.13
CA LEU A 437 -25.53 -31.95 8.95
C LEU A 437 -25.24 -32.10 7.47
N SER A 438 -24.00 -32.38 7.12
CA SER A 438 -23.65 -32.78 5.76
C SER A 438 -24.22 -34.18 5.45
N ASP A 439 -24.38 -34.45 4.17
CA ASP A 439 -24.79 -35.78 3.66
C ASP A 439 -23.64 -36.77 3.56
N GLU A 440 -23.86 -37.89 2.85
CA GLU A 440 -22.87 -38.94 2.62
C GLU A 440 -21.65 -38.49 1.79
N ASP A 441 -21.78 -37.42 1.01
CA ASP A 441 -20.71 -36.82 0.21
C ASP A 441 -20.04 -35.63 0.92
N GLY A 442 -20.49 -35.32 2.11
CA GLY A 442 -20.04 -34.17 2.90
C GLY A 442 -20.68 -32.84 2.51
N LEU A 443 -21.70 -32.84 1.64
CA LEU A 443 -22.38 -31.65 1.13
C LEU A 443 -23.55 -31.24 2.03
N PHE A 444 -23.91 -29.97 2.02
CA PHE A 444 -25.04 -29.44 2.76
C PHE A 444 -26.25 -29.19 1.84
N THR A 445 -27.45 -29.46 2.35
CA THR A 445 -28.71 -29.05 1.68
C THR A 445 -28.82 -27.52 1.66
N LYS A 446 -28.39 -26.87 2.74
CA LYS A 446 -28.27 -25.43 2.85
C LYS A 446 -26.92 -25.12 3.50
N ASN A 447 -26.05 -24.46 2.75
CA ASN A 447 -24.71 -24.14 3.23
C ASN A 447 -24.76 -23.31 4.52
N PRO A 448 -24.03 -23.70 5.57
CA PRO A 448 -23.86 -22.85 6.75
C PRO A 448 -23.10 -21.56 6.41
N VAL A 449 -23.60 -20.43 6.89
CA VAL A 449 -22.98 -19.10 6.65
C VAL A 449 -22.80 -18.35 7.96
N VAL A 450 -21.60 -17.89 8.20
CA VAL A 450 -21.23 -16.97 9.27
C VAL A 450 -20.92 -15.62 8.65
N THR A 451 -21.45 -14.56 9.28
CA THR A 451 -21.21 -13.18 8.87
C THR A 451 -20.45 -12.44 9.96
N ILE A 452 -19.45 -11.69 9.58
CA ILE A 452 -18.68 -10.79 10.45
C ILE A 452 -18.90 -9.38 9.92
N GLU A 453 -19.34 -8.49 10.83
CA GLU A 453 -19.62 -7.08 10.52
C GLU A 453 -18.70 -6.18 11.33
N GLN A 454 -18.20 -5.13 10.71
CA GLN A 454 -17.34 -4.11 11.29
C GLN A 454 -18.02 -2.75 11.21
N GLU A 455 -17.76 -1.89 12.18
CA GLU A 455 -18.32 -0.52 12.20
C GLU A 455 -17.75 0.35 11.07
N VAL A 456 -16.51 0.10 10.69
CA VAL A 456 -15.79 0.85 9.64
C VAL A 456 -15.07 -0.13 8.73
N ALA A 457 -15.15 0.13 7.43
CA ALA A 457 -14.41 -0.66 6.45
C ALA A 457 -12.90 -0.57 6.68
N CYS A 458 -12.22 -1.72 6.69
CA CYS A 458 -10.78 -1.81 6.91
C CYS A 458 -10.16 -2.88 6.02
N MET A 459 -8.91 -2.67 5.66
CA MET A 459 -8.09 -3.61 4.94
C MET A 459 -7.31 -4.50 5.91
N TYR A 460 -7.31 -5.80 5.66
CA TYR A 460 -6.51 -6.77 6.42
C TYR A 460 -5.69 -7.64 5.50
N TYR A 461 -4.60 -8.16 6.07
CA TYR A 461 -3.78 -9.17 5.43
C TYR A 461 -3.85 -10.48 6.20
N GLY A 462 -4.57 -11.45 5.64
CA GLY A 462 -4.73 -12.77 6.21
C GLY A 462 -5.95 -12.96 7.10
N ALA A 463 -6.32 -14.22 7.25
CA ALA A 463 -7.40 -14.67 8.12
C ALA A 463 -6.99 -15.98 8.81
N LYS A 464 -7.33 -16.14 10.08
CA LYS A 464 -7.06 -17.33 10.87
C LYS A 464 -8.38 -17.94 11.35
N PHE A 465 -8.53 -19.21 11.09
CA PHE A 465 -9.66 -20.02 11.50
C PHE A 465 -9.18 -21.08 12.49
N VAL A 466 -9.85 -21.22 13.60
CA VAL A 466 -9.64 -22.32 14.54
C VAL A 466 -10.90 -23.17 14.53
N PHE A 467 -10.81 -24.31 13.85
CA PHE A 467 -11.91 -25.28 13.81
C PHE A 467 -11.91 -26.18 15.04
N GLY A 468 -13.09 -26.71 15.35
CA GLY A 468 -13.22 -27.74 16.37
C GLY A 468 -12.70 -29.10 15.89
N ASN A 469 -13.33 -30.16 16.38
CA ASN A 469 -12.98 -31.55 16.05
C ASN A 469 -13.54 -32.02 14.69
N THR A 470 -14.35 -31.20 14.01
CA THR A 470 -14.83 -31.45 12.65
C THR A 470 -14.28 -30.36 11.72
N LEU A 471 -13.70 -30.78 10.59
CA LEU A 471 -13.10 -29.86 9.64
C LEU A 471 -14.00 -29.66 8.42
N PRO A 472 -14.08 -28.47 7.84
CA PRO A 472 -14.57 -28.30 6.49
C PRO A 472 -13.58 -28.91 5.48
N ALA A 473 -14.05 -29.28 4.31
CA ALA A 473 -13.22 -29.62 3.16
C ALA A 473 -13.21 -28.51 2.12
N ALA A 474 -14.21 -27.63 2.15
CA ALA A 474 -14.27 -26.44 1.30
C ALA A 474 -15.15 -25.36 1.92
N PHE A 475 -14.76 -24.12 1.75
CA PHE A 475 -15.57 -22.94 2.10
C PHE A 475 -15.16 -21.75 1.24
N THR A 476 -16.06 -20.76 1.14
CA THR A 476 -15.83 -19.52 0.38
C THR A 476 -15.90 -18.34 1.33
N ILE A 477 -14.95 -17.42 1.19
CA ILE A 477 -14.94 -16.13 1.88
C ILE A 477 -15.37 -15.09 0.87
N ARG A 478 -16.35 -14.25 1.22
CA ARG A 478 -16.74 -13.07 0.46
C ARG A 478 -16.69 -11.86 1.35
N THR A 479 -16.08 -10.79 0.87
CA THR A 479 -16.07 -9.51 1.56
C THR A 479 -16.86 -8.47 0.77
N TYR A 480 -17.51 -7.58 1.50
CA TYR A 480 -18.35 -6.53 0.94
C TYR A 480 -17.98 -5.18 1.56
N ASN A 481 -18.13 -4.12 0.80
CA ASN A 481 -18.05 -2.73 1.26
C ASN A 481 -19.32 -2.00 0.77
N ASP A 482 -20.08 -1.44 1.70
CA ASP A 482 -21.42 -0.87 1.40
C ASP A 482 -22.30 -1.83 0.57
N GLY A 483 -22.24 -3.12 0.86
CA GLY A 483 -22.99 -4.18 0.18
C GLY A 483 -22.49 -4.55 -1.22
N GLN A 484 -21.38 -3.96 -1.68
CA GLN A 484 -20.71 -4.33 -2.93
C GLN A 484 -19.65 -5.40 -2.69
N LEU A 485 -19.62 -6.45 -3.49
CA LEU A 485 -18.60 -7.49 -3.40
C LEU A 485 -17.21 -6.91 -3.72
N VAL A 486 -16.28 -7.08 -2.79
CA VAL A 486 -14.89 -6.63 -2.93
C VAL A 486 -13.97 -7.81 -3.24
N THR A 487 -14.03 -8.86 -2.42
CA THR A 487 -13.17 -10.04 -2.58
C THR A 487 -14.02 -11.31 -2.50
N GLU A 488 -13.71 -12.28 -3.35
CA GLU A 488 -14.22 -13.65 -3.26
C GLU A 488 -13.02 -14.61 -3.31
N TYR A 489 -12.92 -15.49 -2.31
CA TYR A 489 -11.83 -16.45 -2.20
C TYR A 489 -12.35 -17.83 -1.83
N GLU A 490 -12.05 -18.82 -2.65
CA GLU A 490 -12.41 -20.22 -2.42
C GLU A 490 -11.26 -20.95 -1.71
N VAL A 491 -11.56 -21.60 -0.61
CA VAL A 491 -10.60 -22.38 0.19
C VAL A 491 -10.85 -23.86 -0.03
N GLY A 492 -9.85 -24.55 -0.52
CA GLY A 492 -9.90 -26.00 -0.78
C GLY A 492 -9.28 -26.83 0.34
N GLN A 493 -9.47 -28.15 0.23
CA GLN A 493 -9.05 -29.11 1.25
C GLN A 493 -7.55 -29.05 1.58
N ASP A 494 -6.71 -28.71 0.60
CA ASP A 494 -5.25 -28.66 0.76
C ASP A 494 -4.78 -27.49 1.64
N GLU A 495 -5.64 -26.48 1.84
CA GLU A 495 -5.37 -25.31 2.66
C GLU A 495 -5.94 -25.41 4.08
N ILE A 496 -6.76 -26.45 4.34
CA ILE A 496 -7.55 -26.55 5.56
C ILE A 496 -6.89 -27.50 6.56
N GLU A 497 -6.61 -26.96 7.73
CA GLU A 497 -6.15 -27.66 8.93
C GLU A 497 -7.00 -27.25 10.13
N ARG A 498 -6.79 -27.86 11.30
CA ARG A 498 -7.49 -27.46 12.52
C ARG A 498 -7.27 -25.99 12.87
N VAL A 499 -6.07 -25.48 12.61
CA VAL A 499 -5.75 -24.06 12.64
C VAL A 499 -5.35 -23.67 11.21
N THR A 500 -6.28 -23.11 10.49
CA THR A 500 -6.07 -22.65 9.11
C THR A 500 -5.66 -21.19 9.12
N ILE A 501 -4.53 -20.86 8.51
CA ILE A 501 -4.05 -19.51 8.32
C ILE A 501 -3.99 -19.27 6.81
N LEU A 502 -4.84 -18.35 6.35
CA LEU A 502 -4.88 -17.93 4.95
C LEU A 502 -4.10 -16.63 4.79
N HIS A 503 -3.20 -16.61 3.82
CA HIS A 503 -2.42 -15.43 3.44
C HIS A 503 -3.07 -14.78 2.22
N ILE A 504 -4.13 -14.06 2.46
CA ILE A 504 -4.94 -13.38 1.44
C ILE A 504 -5.03 -11.89 1.72
N ASP A 505 -5.09 -11.10 0.66
CA ASP A 505 -5.40 -9.68 0.75
C ASP A 505 -6.92 -9.53 0.88
N LEU A 506 -7.34 -8.89 1.93
CA LEU A 506 -8.73 -8.50 2.18
C LEU A 506 -8.78 -6.98 2.07
N ASP A 507 -9.10 -6.49 0.88
CA ASP A 507 -9.26 -5.07 0.62
C ASP A 507 -10.36 -4.48 1.51
N ASP A 508 -10.46 -3.16 1.62
CA ASP A 508 -11.37 -2.47 2.53
C ASP A 508 -12.80 -3.04 2.48
N PHE A 509 -13.22 -3.67 3.58
CA PHE A 509 -14.54 -4.27 3.72
C PHE A 509 -15.15 -3.96 5.10
N ASP A 510 -16.47 -3.85 5.13
CA ASP A 510 -17.28 -3.73 6.35
C ASP A 510 -17.96 -5.04 6.73
N THR A 511 -18.18 -5.92 5.77
CA THR A 511 -18.90 -7.18 5.96
C THR A 511 -18.13 -8.33 5.32
N MET A 512 -17.93 -9.43 6.06
CA MET A 512 -17.36 -10.68 5.57
C MET A 512 -18.37 -11.81 5.74
N GLU A 513 -18.57 -12.61 4.70
CA GLU A 513 -19.33 -13.84 4.74
C GLU A 513 -18.43 -15.05 4.55
N ILE A 514 -18.60 -16.04 5.40
CA ILE A 514 -17.92 -17.34 5.34
C ILE A 514 -18.97 -18.40 5.06
N GLU A 515 -19.01 -18.90 3.85
CA GLU A 515 -19.95 -19.93 3.40
C GLU A 515 -19.27 -21.29 3.35
N PHE A 516 -19.70 -22.24 4.19
CA PHE A 516 -19.16 -23.59 4.23
C PHE A 516 -19.91 -24.50 3.27
N THR A 517 -19.21 -25.05 2.29
CA THR A 517 -19.83 -25.83 1.23
C THR A 517 -19.69 -27.34 1.43
N LYS A 518 -18.62 -27.78 2.12
CA LYS A 518 -18.33 -29.22 2.30
C LYS A 518 -17.61 -29.51 3.61
N THR A 519 -17.92 -30.64 4.23
CA THR A 519 -17.17 -31.20 5.37
C THR A 519 -16.15 -32.27 4.92
N ALA A 520 -15.07 -32.42 5.68
CA ALA A 520 -14.04 -33.43 5.40
C ALA A 520 -14.58 -34.87 5.58
N ASP A 521 -15.42 -35.07 6.59
CA ASP A 521 -16.07 -36.35 6.85
C ASP A 521 -17.59 -36.21 6.66
N PRO A 522 -18.28 -37.25 6.18
CA PRO A 522 -19.73 -37.23 6.00
C PRO A 522 -20.49 -37.13 7.32
N PHE A 523 -21.72 -36.65 7.25
CA PHE A 523 -22.65 -36.53 8.36
C PHE A 523 -22.13 -35.68 9.53
N ASN A 524 -21.32 -34.68 9.23
CA ASN A 524 -20.74 -33.78 10.22
C ASN A 524 -21.35 -32.37 10.16
N ARG A 525 -21.12 -31.62 11.24
CA ARG A 525 -21.44 -30.20 11.36
C ARG A 525 -20.16 -29.38 11.18
N ILE A 526 -20.31 -28.14 10.77
CA ILE A 526 -19.22 -27.16 10.87
C ILE A 526 -19.11 -26.74 12.33
N VAL A 527 -17.89 -26.78 12.86
CA VAL A 527 -17.55 -26.24 14.18
C VAL A 527 -16.40 -25.25 14.00
N LEU A 528 -16.73 -23.97 14.09
CA LEU A 528 -15.76 -22.88 14.06
C LEU A 528 -15.63 -22.29 15.46
N ASN A 529 -14.52 -22.59 16.14
CA ASN A 529 -14.28 -22.18 17.50
C ASN A 529 -13.84 -20.73 17.61
N ASN A 530 -12.91 -20.29 16.72
CA ASN A 530 -12.38 -18.94 16.77
C ASN A 530 -12.06 -18.48 15.35
N PHE A 531 -12.23 -17.19 15.14
CA PHE A 531 -11.82 -16.49 13.93
C PHE A 531 -11.08 -15.21 14.33
N SER A 532 -10.04 -14.89 13.61
CA SER A 532 -9.36 -13.60 13.70
C SER A 532 -8.85 -13.17 12.33
N PHE A 533 -8.85 -11.88 12.10
CA PHE A 533 -8.27 -11.26 10.90
C PHE A 533 -7.26 -10.19 11.30
N GLY A 534 -6.42 -9.81 10.37
CA GLY A 534 -5.32 -8.87 10.57
C GLY A 534 -4.05 -9.38 9.88
N ASP A 535 -2.93 -8.75 10.19
CA ASP A 535 -1.63 -9.13 9.63
C ASP A 535 -1.11 -10.40 10.34
N ILE A 536 -1.65 -11.54 9.93
CA ILE A 536 -1.37 -12.84 10.53
C ILE A 536 -0.13 -13.46 9.90
N THR A 537 0.78 -13.97 10.73
CA THR A 537 1.94 -14.74 10.30
C THR A 537 2.00 -16.10 11.00
N ASP A 538 2.38 -17.14 10.26
CA ASP A 538 2.62 -18.48 10.79
C ASP A 538 4.12 -18.76 11.00
N PHE A 539 4.98 -17.77 10.77
CA PHE A 539 6.43 -17.92 10.90
C PHE A 539 6.90 -17.61 12.31
N THR A 540 7.54 -18.60 12.95
CA THR A 540 8.18 -18.41 14.26
C THR A 540 9.69 -18.48 14.09
N MET A 541 10.40 -17.39 14.45
CA MET A 541 11.84 -17.39 14.52
C MET A 541 12.30 -18.21 15.73
N THR A 542 13.15 -19.17 15.48
CA THR A 542 13.80 -19.99 16.51
C THR A 542 15.26 -19.57 16.66
N ARG A 543 15.92 -20.07 17.69
CA ARG A 543 17.34 -19.77 17.92
C ARG A 543 18.24 -20.26 16.79
N THR A 544 17.81 -21.25 16.02
CA THR A 544 18.52 -21.78 14.85
C THR A 544 18.48 -20.85 13.64
N ASP A 545 17.52 -19.94 13.61
CA ASP A 545 17.35 -18.94 12.53
C ASP A 545 18.22 -17.69 12.76
N MET A 546 18.84 -17.58 13.93
CA MET A 546 19.64 -16.42 14.31
C MET A 546 21.11 -16.64 13.95
N THR A 547 21.71 -15.68 13.27
CA THR A 547 23.14 -15.68 12.94
C THR A 547 24.05 -15.38 14.16
N SER A 548 23.50 -14.75 15.20
CA SER A 548 24.16 -14.43 16.44
C SER A 548 23.23 -14.61 17.65
N SER A 549 23.79 -14.89 18.81
CA SER A 549 22.98 -14.99 20.03
C SER A 549 22.33 -13.64 20.37
N PRO A 550 21.06 -13.64 20.76
CA PRO A 550 20.39 -12.41 21.22
C PRO A 550 21.11 -11.82 22.43
N LYS A 551 21.21 -10.49 22.45
CA LYS A 551 21.82 -9.75 23.56
C LYS A 551 20.70 -9.11 24.40
N ALA A 552 20.73 -9.36 25.70
CA ALA A 552 19.89 -8.62 26.63
C ALA A 552 20.58 -7.29 26.97
N ILE A 553 19.89 -6.19 26.69
CA ILE A 553 20.38 -4.83 27.03
C ILE A 553 19.43 -4.26 28.07
N LYS A 554 19.99 -3.89 29.25
CA LYS A 554 19.20 -3.21 30.27
C LYS A 554 18.93 -1.77 29.81
N GLN A 555 17.67 -1.45 29.66
CA GLN A 555 17.23 -0.08 29.36
C GLN A 555 17.10 0.78 30.62
N GLU A 556 17.06 2.11 30.45
CA GLU A 556 16.79 3.04 31.55
C GLU A 556 15.40 2.82 32.10
N LEU A 557 15.27 2.93 33.42
CA LEU A 557 13.96 2.89 34.06
C LEU A 557 13.13 4.11 33.66
N ILE A 558 11.89 3.87 33.27
CA ILE A 558 10.94 4.94 32.98
C ILE A 558 10.03 5.11 34.20
N LYS A 559 9.96 6.34 34.67
CA LYS A 559 9.10 6.72 35.78
C LYS A 559 7.65 6.87 35.34
N GLU A 560 7.45 7.64 34.30
CA GLU A 560 6.12 7.98 33.80
C GLU A 560 6.19 8.42 32.34
N VAL A 561 5.07 8.26 31.63
CA VAL A 561 4.82 8.83 30.30
C VAL A 561 3.77 9.92 30.45
N ILE A 562 4.03 11.07 29.86
CA ILE A 562 3.16 12.25 29.83
C ILE A 562 2.81 12.53 28.37
N VAL A 563 1.52 12.55 28.06
CA VAL A 563 1.00 12.93 26.75
C VAL A 563 0.19 14.21 26.89
N PRO A 564 0.69 15.34 26.37
CA PRO A 564 -0.08 16.58 26.31
C PRO A 564 -1.25 16.47 25.32
N CYS A 565 -2.38 17.03 25.70
CA CYS A 565 -3.55 17.19 24.87
C CYS A 565 -3.82 18.68 24.73
N TYR A 566 -3.92 19.18 23.51
CA TYR A 566 -4.00 20.58 23.17
C TYR A 566 -5.41 20.97 22.75
N SER A 567 -5.85 22.14 23.20
CA SER A 567 -7.11 22.77 22.79
C SER A 567 -6.86 24.21 22.38
N TYR A 568 -7.27 24.57 21.19
CA TYR A 568 -7.12 25.90 20.60
C TYR A 568 -8.39 26.68 20.83
N GLN A 569 -8.27 27.84 21.49
CA GLN A 569 -9.37 28.76 21.79
C GLN A 569 -9.14 30.07 21.05
N ASN A 570 -10.21 30.69 20.58
CA ASN A 570 -10.13 31.97 19.92
C ASN A 570 -9.54 33.07 20.84
N GLY A 571 -8.51 33.72 20.38
CA GLY A 571 -8.00 34.92 21.04
C GLY A 571 -8.99 36.10 20.91
N THR A 572 -8.88 37.07 21.79
CA THR A 572 -9.76 38.24 21.79
C THR A 572 -9.06 39.57 21.44
N GLN A 573 -7.75 39.52 21.31
CA GLN A 573 -6.92 40.69 20.99
C GLN A 573 -6.41 40.55 19.55
N GLU A 574 -6.60 41.62 18.75
CA GLU A 574 -6.00 41.73 17.43
C GLU A 574 -4.53 42.17 17.59
N ASP A 575 -3.62 41.41 17.01
CA ASP A 575 -2.18 41.64 17.02
C ASP A 575 -1.66 41.92 15.60
N SER A 576 -0.56 42.66 15.46
CA SER A 576 0.21 42.74 14.24
C SER A 576 1.01 41.41 14.12
N LEU A 577 0.72 40.62 13.08
CA LEU A 577 1.30 39.31 12.84
C LEU A 577 2.49 39.37 11.87
N VAL A 578 2.39 40.24 10.85
CA VAL A 578 3.44 40.48 9.85
C VAL A 578 3.55 41.99 9.64
N GLY A 579 4.77 42.50 9.62
CA GLY A 579 5.06 43.91 9.30
C GLY A 579 6.37 44.00 8.52
N GLU A 580 6.29 44.16 7.19
CA GLU A 580 7.47 44.20 6.33
C GLU A 580 7.32 45.15 5.15
N GLU A 581 8.47 45.58 4.59
CA GLU A 581 8.52 46.41 3.40
C GLU A 581 8.44 45.55 2.15
N VAL A 582 7.50 45.84 1.27
CA VAL A 582 7.26 45.11 0.02
C VAL A 582 7.47 46.07 -1.18
N ASP A 583 8.05 45.53 -2.27
CA ASP A 583 8.20 46.25 -3.53
C ASP A 583 7.41 45.54 -4.61
N VAL A 584 6.20 46.01 -4.88
CA VAL A 584 5.17 45.25 -5.60
C VAL A 584 4.67 45.94 -6.85
N LYS A 585 4.10 45.19 -7.77
CA LYS A 585 3.39 45.68 -8.93
C LYS A 585 1.91 45.32 -8.83
N ALA A 586 1.07 46.15 -9.44
CA ALA A 586 -0.36 45.84 -9.52
C ALA A 586 -0.59 44.49 -10.22
N GLY A 587 -1.25 43.57 -9.53
CA GLY A 587 -1.49 42.20 -9.96
C GLY A 587 -0.62 41.16 -9.27
N ASP A 588 0.46 41.56 -8.60
CA ASP A 588 1.32 40.62 -7.87
C ASP A 588 0.55 39.93 -6.73
N VAL A 589 0.86 38.66 -6.55
CA VAL A 589 0.29 37.82 -5.48
C VAL A 589 1.45 37.28 -4.66
N GLU A 590 1.43 37.54 -3.36
CA GLU A 590 2.49 37.08 -2.45
C GLU A 590 1.90 36.38 -1.23
N THR A 591 2.61 35.36 -0.73
CA THR A 591 2.23 34.59 0.45
C THR A 591 3.16 34.91 1.61
N PHE A 592 2.56 35.29 2.73
CA PHE A 592 3.24 35.64 3.97
C PHE A 592 2.98 34.57 5.02
N PHE A 593 4.00 34.19 5.74
CA PHE A 593 3.90 33.16 6.75
C PHE A 593 3.88 33.67 8.16
N ILE A 594 3.13 33.01 9.04
CA ILE A 594 2.93 33.38 10.42
C ILE A 594 3.54 32.28 11.32
N GLY A 595 4.25 32.68 12.36
CA GLY A 595 4.94 31.75 13.25
C GLY A 595 4.03 31.01 14.23
N GLU A 596 2.87 31.56 14.56
CA GLU A 596 1.90 30.99 15.49
C GLU A 596 0.52 30.93 14.83
N PRO A 597 -0.28 29.85 15.11
CA PRO A 597 -1.56 29.70 14.46
C PRO A 597 -2.50 30.87 14.80
N SER A 598 -3.06 31.46 13.75
CA SER A 598 -3.87 32.68 13.83
C SER A 598 -5.08 32.61 12.91
N TYR A 599 -6.02 33.53 13.06
CA TYR A 599 -7.25 33.59 12.27
C TYR A 599 -7.74 35.04 12.15
N GLY A 600 -8.76 35.30 11.30
CA GLY A 600 -9.45 36.58 11.19
C GLY A 600 -8.56 37.71 10.68
N PHE A 601 -7.87 37.46 9.58
CA PHE A 601 -6.83 38.34 9.06
C PHE A 601 -7.36 39.56 8.37
N ARG A 602 -6.57 40.65 8.48
CA ARG A 602 -6.78 41.91 7.80
C ARG A 602 -5.43 42.48 7.33
N ALA A 603 -5.28 42.67 6.04
CA ALA A 603 -4.08 43.25 5.43
C ALA A 603 -4.28 44.73 5.13
N VAL A 604 -3.26 45.54 5.41
CA VAL A 604 -3.26 47.02 5.19
C VAL A 604 -1.89 47.44 4.66
N LEU A 605 -1.90 48.37 3.71
CA LEU A 605 -0.68 49.08 3.30
C LEU A 605 -0.63 50.42 4.00
N GLU A 606 0.48 50.75 4.66
CA GLU A 606 0.65 52.06 5.29
C GLU A 606 0.58 53.19 4.25
N ASN A 607 -0.04 54.29 4.65
CA ASN A 607 -0.20 55.52 3.85
C ASN A 607 -1.04 55.36 2.57
N THR A 608 -1.79 54.29 2.41
CA THR A 608 -2.77 54.14 1.32
C THR A 608 -4.13 53.66 1.85
N THR A 609 -5.20 54.03 1.12
CA THR A 609 -6.54 53.54 1.40
C THR A 609 -6.83 52.39 0.44
N GLY A 610 -6.64 51.16 0.86
CA GLY A 610 -6.78 49.96 0.00
C GLY A 610 -5.45 49.54 -0.64
N GLY A 611 -5.47 48.92 -1.77
CA GLY A 611 -4.27 48.47 -2.51
C GLY A 611 -3.81 47.08 -2.24
N VAL A 612 -4.41 46.37 -1.26
CA VAL A 612 -4.15 44.98 -0.93
C VAL A 612 -5.46 44.24 -0.60
N THR A 613 -5.61 43.03 -1.06
CA THR A 613 -6.76 42.18 -0.76
C THR A 613 -6.25 40.77 -0.40
N ILE A 614 -6.87 40.13 0.58
CA ILE A 614 -6.58 38.74 0.93
C ILE A 614 -7.30 37.83 -0.08
N GLU A 615 -6.56 37.00 -0.76
CA GLU A 615 -7.09 35.98 -1.69
C GLU A 615 -7.30 34.64 -1.02
N ASP A 616 -6.36 34.25 -0.17
CA ASP A 616 -6.39 32.97 0.53
C ASP A 616 -5.70 33.11 1.88
N SER A 617 -6.09 32.27 2.84
CA SER A 617 -5.47 32.25 4.15
C SER A 617 -5.71 30.93 4.87
N GLY A 618 -4.71 30.47 5.59
CA GLY A 618 -4.79 29.37 6.55
C GLY A 618 -4.35 29.82 7.92
N ASN A 619 -4.12 28.88 8.82
CA ASN A 619 -3.70 29.22 10.19
C ASN A 619 -2.27 29.76 10.27
N TYR A 620 -1.43 29.46 9.30
CA TYR A 620 -0.01 29.80 9.28
C TYR A 620 0.41 30.63 8.08
N TYR A 621 -0.51 30.99 7.19
CA TYR A 621 -0.20 31.77 5.99
C TYR A 621 -1.34 32.67 5.57
N ILE A 622 -0.98 33.69 4.81
CA ILE A 622 -1.92 34.62 4.17
C ILE A 622 -1.37 34.96 2.79
N THR A 623 -2.20 34.73 1.77
CA THR A 623 -1.90 35.13 0.39
C THR A 623 -2.65 36.41 0.07
N VAL A 624 -1.93 37.42 -0.35
CA VAL A 624 -2.50 38.74 -0.69
C VAL A 624 -2.21 39.11 -2.12
N ARG A 625 -3.17 39.78 -2.74
CA ARG A 625 -3.02 40.41 -4.06
C ARG A 625 -2.87 41.91 -3.91
N PHE A 626 -1.88 42.50 -4.61
CA PHE A 626 -1.65 43.90 -4.67
C PHE A 626 -2.34 44.53 -5.89
N SER A 627 -3.03 45.64 -5.69
CA SER A 627 -3.63 46.42 -6.78
C SER A 627 -2.88 47.73 -7.04
N VAL A 628 -1.72 47.94 -6.39
CA VAL A 628 -0.88 49.11 -6.49
C VAL A 628 0.55 48.76 -6.90
N THR A 629 1.30 49.73 -7.43
CA THR A 629 2.72 49.50 -7.81
C THR A 629 3.58 50.47 -7.00
N GLY A 630 4.65 49.95 -6.38
CA GLY A 630 5.62 50.74 -5.62
C GLY A 630 6.07 50.06 -4.34
N LYS A 631 6.77 50.84 -3.51
CA LYS A 631 7.25 50.38 -2.21
C LYS A 631 6.27 50.79 -1.12
N TYR A 632 5.85 49.83 -0.35
CA TYR A 632 4.90 50.02 0.74
C TYR A 632 5.34 49.23 1.95
N ARG A 633 4.89 49.64 3.14
CA ARG A 633 4.92 48.81 4.32
C ARG A 633 3.59 48.06 4.44
N LEU A 634 3.68 46.72 4.35
CA LEU A 634 2.53 45.84 4.56
C LEU A 634 2.43 45.51 6.04
N GLU A 635 1.24 45.69 6.60
CA GLU A 635 0.87 45.24 7.93
C GLU A 635 -0.28 44.24 7.82
N ILE A 636 -0.11 43.04 8.41
CA ILE A 636 -1.15 42.02 8.50
C ILE A 636 -1.51 41.84 9.96
N TYR A 637 -2.76 42.09 10.28
CA TYR A 637 -3.34 41.97 11.60
C TYR A 637 -4.19 40.68 11.65
N GLY A 638 -4.31 40.09 12.85
CA GLY A 638 -5.17 38.94 13.09
C GLY A 638 -5.20 38.54 14.57
N TYR A 639 -5.92 37.51 14.87
CA TYR A 639 -6.09 37.00 16.22
C TYR A 639 -5.33 35.67 16.39
N ARG A 640 -4.45 35.62 17.41
CA ARG A 640 -3.75 34.40 17.75
C ARG A 640 -4.66 33.46 18.52
N TYR A 641 -4.53 32.13 18.32
CA TYR A 641 -5.19 31.19 19.18
C TYR A 641 -4.51 31.08 20.54
N LYS A 642 -5.33 30.96 21.58
CA LYS A 642 -4.86 30.62 22.93
C LYS A 642 -4.80 29.10 23.06
N ILE A 643 -3.61 28.57 23.31
CA ILE A 643 -3.41 27.14 23.50
C ILE A 643 -3.60 26.80 24.97
N VAL A 644 -4.47 25.82 25.25
CA VAL A 644 -4.70 25.26 26.57
C VAL A 644 -4.23 23.82 26.58
N GLU A 645 -3.30 23.49 27.47
CA GLU A 645 -2.73 22.15 27.60
C GLU A 645 -3.41 21.41 28.76
N ARG A 646 -3.69 20.12 28.54
CA ARG A 646 -4.04 19.13 29.55
C ARG A 646 -3.10 17.94 29.40
N TYR A 647 -2.90 17.18 30.45
CA TYR A 647 -1.92 16.10 30.45
C TYR A 647 -2.55 14.77 30.79
N ALA A 648 -2.36 13.76 29.94
CA ALA A 648 -2.55 12.37 30.31
C ALA A 648 -1.22 11.86 30.88
N VAL A 649 -1.27 11.26 32.08
CA VAL A 649 -0.08 10.80 32.79
C VAL A 649 -0.27 9.35 33.22
N LYS A 650 0.61 8.48 32.80
CA LYS A 650 0.69 7.09 33.25
C LYS A 650 2.03 6.86 33.97
N ALA A 651 1.95 6.51 35.24
CA ALA A 651 3.12 6.22 36.09
C ALA A 651 3.40 4.72 36.07
N LEU A 652 4.67 4.37 35.87
CA LEU A 652 5.15 2.98 35.88
C LEU A 652 6.02 2.68 37.11
N ASN A 653 6.95 3.58 37.45
CA ASN A 653 7.90 3.40 38.51
C ASN A 653 7.96 4.64 39.44
N ASN A 654 8.44 4.45 40.67
CA ASN A 654 8.68 5.56 41.59
C ASN A 654 9.95 6.37 41.28
N ARG A 655 10.78 5.89 40.36
CA ARG A 655 12.04 6.52 39.93
C ARG A 655 12.31 6.18 38.46
N GLY A 656 13.11 6.99 37.82
CA GLY A 656 13.48 6.80 36.43
C GLY A 656 13.30 8.09 35.60
N LYS A 657 13.36 7.97 34.30
CA LYS A 657 13.18 9.07 33.35
C LYS A 657 11.68 9.31 33.09
N THR A 658 11.27 10.57 33.06
CA THR A 658 9.95 10.96 32.54
C THR A 658 10.05 11.13 31.03
N ILE A 659 9.18 10.48 30.27
CA ILE A 659 9.04 10.65 28.83
C ILE A 659 7.85 11.58 28.59
N LYS A 660 8.07 12.68 27.91
CA LYS A 660 7.00 13.55 27.40
C LYS A 660 6.86 13.30 25.91
N TRP A 661 5.67 12.82 25.50
CA TRP A 661 5.35 12.54 24.12
C TRP A 661 4.44 13.65 23.58
N GLU A 662 4.99 14.55 22.79
CA GLU A 662 4.31 15.74 22.31
C GLU A 662 3.79 15.53 20.87
N ASN A 663 2.51 15.82 20.66
CA ASN A 663 1.90 15.87 19.35
C ASN A 663 0.89 17.01 19.29
N PRO A 664 1.12 18.05 18.46
CA PRO A 664 0.27 19.24 18.41
C PRO A 664 -1.17 18.94 17.97
N MET A 665 -1.39 17.83 17.27
CA MET A 665 -2.70 17.39 16.80
C MET A 665 -3.50 16.62 17.85
N MET A 666 -2.89 16.25 19.00
CA MET A 666 -3.56 15.52 20.06
C MET A 666 -4.59 16.42 20.74
N SER A 667 -5.86 16.21 20.46
CA SER A 667 -6.99 16.99 20.99
C SER A 667 -7.93 16.21 21.93
N ASP A 668 -7.89 14.87 21.87
CA ASP A 668 -8.73 13.99 22.65
C ASP A 668 -7.99 13.38 23.84
N MET A 669 -8.56 13.53 25.04
CA MET A 669 -7.97 13.01 26.28
C MET A 669 -8.06 11.48 26.40
N GLY A 670 -9.06 10.86 25.77
CA GLY A 670 -9.18 9.40 25.73
C GLY A 670 -8.02 8.81 24.94
N MET A 671 -7.81 9.29 23.72
CA MET A 671 -6.69 8.89 22.86
C MET A 671 -5.34 9.17 23.53
N ALA A 672 -5.18 10.31 24.22
CA ALA A 672 -3.96 10.64 24.95
C ALA A 672 -3.68 9.66 26.10
N ASN A 673 -4.71 9.24 26.85
CA ASN A 673 -4.57 8.26 27.91
C ASN A 673 -4.18 6.87 27.37
N ASP A 674 -4.83 6.43 26.30
CA ASP A 674 -4.55 5.16 25.67
C ASP A 674 -3.12 5.13 25.08
N LEU A 675 -2.70 6.24 24.46
CA LEU A 675 -1.35 6.35 23.95
C LEU A 675 -0.29 6.31 25.07
N ALA A 676 -0.57 6.96 26.22
CA ALA A 676 0.31 6.90 27.37
C ALA A 676 0.42 5.46 27.91
N GLU A 677 -0.66 4.68 27.85
CA GLU A 677 -0.70 3.27 28.26
C GLU A 677 0.06 2.36 27.29
N LEU A 678 -0.18 2.49 25.97
CA LEU A 678 0.53 1.75 24.92
C LEU A 678 2.02 2.03 24.91
N SER A 679 2.43 3.30 25.07
CA SER A 679 3.83 3.68 25.17
C SER A 679 4.54 3.00 26.32
N LEU A 680 3.83 2.75 27.44
CA LEU A 680 4.37 1.99 28.57
C LEU A 680 4.58 0.50 28.22
N ILE A 681 3.67 -0.12 27.49
CA ILE A 681 3.77 -1.53 27.09
C ILE A 681 4.98 -1.71 26.17
N HIS A 682 5.11 -0.89 25.14
CA HIS A 682 6.25 -0.98 24.18
C HIS A 682 7.61 -0.63 24.79
N ILE A 683 7.65 0.12 25.87
CA ILE A 683 8.89 0.50 26.56
C ILE A 683 9.23 -0.46 27.70
N SER A 684 8.24 -1.13 28.28
CA SER A 684 8.41 -1.99 29.46
C SER A 684 8.58 -3.47 29.16
N GLU A 685 8.18 -3.93 27.99
CA GLU A 685 8.39 -5.31 27.53
C GLU A 685 9.52 -5.38 26.51
N PRO A 686 10.61 -6.15 26.79
CA PRO A 686 11.74 -6.31 25.86
C PRO A 686 11.40 -7.22 24.67
#